data_08ef6889e3caaf00915efcbbcd69631b
#
_entry.id   08ef6889e3caaf00915efcbbcd69631b
#
_cell.length_a   1.000
_cell.length_b   1.000
_cell.length_c   1.000
_cell.angle_alpha   90.00
_cell.angle_beta   90.00
_cell.angle_gamma   90.00
#
_symmetry.space_group_name_H-M   'P 1'
#
loop_
_entity.id
_entity.type
_entity.pdbx_description
1 polymer ?
#
loop_
_entity_poly.entity_id
_entity_poly.type
_entity_poly.pdbx_seq_one_letter_code
_entity_poly.pdbx_strand_id
1 'polypeptide(L)'
;MKKVHCFPACAAAVLALSMAAQALEPALDPLPDLTAYPTRILVDGQSVEEGAMPRYLSGTTLLPLRNILEQAGYTVEWDARAQGAAFSAEDSGAYLLTPGTGTLTLEGKPLWTDSKAVVLNGVTYVSAELFDYVEGVSAEWDGATNTAVVTTDAPRDNVYCYDLGEGTLTQGTREIPYRMQGVIGVPEGENCPVVIFLHGSHPIQSAAENRYDLGFSYLVDQMADAGYLAISMNVGINYSFENGEPSGCERTVQVVEQQSALLERAIAGETGIFPCDLKGKGDLDRVILVGHSRAGYDIFEVAARTEILGIAGLVSAAPSLVTPLSTDPVDVPVGIIIPQYDGDVTSLDGGTLFDQLENTPQRSSGTDLLYLKNGNHGGFSTALVRPDPFADRETLPLVMEPEKQQAFFSAYVQDFAETVLATGKTPLEGEASMPDEYAGCAIMARVDAGGDVLYQATEDSAAGLQTDRAAAEAVNACSTLDHTAGSFRIPGSFLHYDLTRLSWDSAGASVTIPVSANLKQTSYLQLDLAQDSGDARNRQQDQSLTVTVQDAAGRKASVQVKAGTPALTWQEGEVETIPVAGQEDLLQYSTFTPLGTVRLDPDAFSGVDLEQITQVTLSFDQPSGSIMLREIQSVQ
;
A
#
# COMPACT_ATOMS: atom_id res chain seq x y z
N MET A 1 18.14 -48.77 1.21
CA MET A 1 19.09 -47.64 1.28
C MET A 1 19.08 -46.92 -0.06
N LYS A 2 18.33 -45.87 -0.20
CA LYS A 2 18.42 -44.93 -1.32
C LYS A 2 18.60 -43.54 -0.70
N LYS A 3 19.73 -42.93 -1.01
CA LYS A 3 20.12 -41.62 -0.51
C LYS A 3 19.23 -40.57 -1.14
N VAL A 4 18.61 -39.78 -0.30
CA VAL A 4 17.95 -38.53 -0.68
C VAL A 4 19.05 -37.47 -0.83
N HIS A 5 19.16 -36.87 -2.00
CA HIS A 5 20.06 -35.75 -2.23
C HIS A 5 19.26 -34.46 -1.95
N CYS A 6 19.67 -33.78 -0.90
CA CYS A 6 19.25 -32.39 -0.65
C CYS A 6 19.83 -31.46 -1.73
N PHE A 7 19.01 -30.59 -2.22
CA PHE A 7 19.39 -29.49 -3.09
C PHE A 7 20.00 -28.35 -2.27
N PRO A 8 21.15 -27.84 -2.64
CA PRO A 8 21.58 -26.49 -2.32
C PRO A 8 21.91 -25.78 -3.64
N ALA A 9 20.94 -25.15 -4.28
CA ALA A 9 21.19 -24.42 -5.53
C ALA A 9 20.55 -23.03 -5.60
N CYS A 10 19.72 -22.62 -4.67
CA CYS A 10 19.12 -21.27 -4.73
C CYS A 10 19.93 -20.17 -4.03
N ALA A 11 20.86 -20.49 -3.14
CA ALA A 11 21.65 -19.49 -2.43
C ALA A 11 22.84 -18.92 -3.23
N ALA A 12 23.23 -19.52 -4.34
CA ALA A 12 24.42 -19.11 -5.09
C ALA A 12 24.16 -18.08 -6.21
N ALA A 13 22.93 -17.90 -6.63
CA ALA A 13 22.58 -16.95 -7.71
C ALA A 13 22.44 -15.50 -7.20
N VAL A 14 22.06 -15.31 -5.95
CA VAL A 14 21.90 -13.97 -5.36
C VAL A 14 23.25 -13.35 -4.97
N LEU A 15 24.27 -14.15 -4.66
CA LEU A 15 25.61 -13.66 -4.28
C LEU A 15 26.50 -13.25 -5.47
N ALA A 16 26.15 -13.55 -6.70
CA ALA A 16 26.98 -13.21 -7.87
C ALA A 16 26.66 -11.83 -8.48
N LEU A 17 25.59 -11.18 -8.09
CA LEU A 17 25.20 -9.84 -8.58
C LEU A 17 25.70 -8.70 -7.70
N SER A 18 26.28 -8.97 -6.54
CA SER A 18 26.76 -7.92 -5.62
C SER A 18 28.21 -7.46 -5.82
N MET A 19 28.91 -7.92 -6.85
CA MET A 19 30.33 -7.59 -7.05
C MET A 19 30.65 -6.96 -8.41
N ALA A 20 29.89 -5.98 -8.85
CA ALA A 20 30.32 -5.05 -9.90
C ALA A 20 29.44 -3.79 -10.01
N ALA A 21 29.05 -3.19 -8.92
CA ALA A 21 28.52 -1.83 -8.96
C ALA A 21 29.67 -0.84 -8.89
N GLN A 22 30.43 -0.70 -9.97
CA GLN A 22 30.94 0.62 -10.32
C GLN A 22 29.68 1.41 -10.67
N ALA A 23 29.38 2.43 -9.85
CA ALA A 23 28.27 3.34 -10.10
C ALA A 23 28.41 3.90 -11.51
N LEU A 24 27.67 3.35 -12.45
CA LEU A 24 27.34 4.04 -13.68
C LEU A 24 26.52 5.25 -13.23
N GLU A 25 26.99 6.46 -13.57
CA GLU A 25 26.15 7.65 -13.36
C GLU A 25 24.79 7.36 -14.03
N PRO A 26 23.67 7.53 -13.32
CA PRO A 26 22.36 7.30 -13.91
C PRO A 26 22.19 8.19 -15.14
N ALA A 27 21.63 7.65 -16.21
CA ALA A 27 21.31 8.41 -17.39
C ALA A 27 20.28 9.48 -17.00
N LEU A 28 20.58 10.75 -17.31
CA LEU A 28 19.60 11.82 -17.12
C LEU A 28 18.50 11.65 -18.17
N ASP A 29 17.25 11.59 -17.70
CA ASP A 29 16.12 11.73 -18.59
C ASP A 29 16.15 13.09 -19.28
N PRO A 30 15.71 13.21 -20.53
CA PRO A 30 15.48 14.52 -21.11
C PRO A 30 14.44 15.23 -20.23
N LEU A 31 14.72 16.48 -19.86
CA LEU A 31 13.71 17.32 -19.20
C LEU A 31 12.41 17.23 -20.01
N PRO A 32 11.26 17.11 -19.38
CA PRO A 32 9.98 17.26 -20.06
C PRO A 32 10.04 18.47 -20.97
N ASP A 33 9.44 18.40 -22.18
CA ASP A 33 9.48 19.51 -23.14
C ASP A 33 8.67 20.70 -22.60
N LEU A 34 9.32 21.48 -21.76
CA LEU A 34 8.78 22.60 -21.00
C LEU A 34 9.18 23.92 -21.70
N THR A 35 8.98 23.97 -23.00
CA THR A 35 9.34 25.11 -23.85
C THR A 35 8.67 26.43 -23.45
N ALA A 36 7.65 26.41 -22.60
CA ALA A 36 6.97 27.59 -22.14
C ALA A 36 7.65 28.31 -20.96
N TYR A 37 8.34 27.56 -20.07
CA TYR A 37 8.95 28.12 -18.86
C TYR A 37 10.33 27.53 -18.61
N PRO A 38 11.39 28.36 -18.57
CA PRO A 38 12.72 27.88 -18.20
C PRO A 38 12.71 27.38 -16.74
N THR A 39 13.43 26.30 -16.48
CA THR A 39 13.65 25.79 -15.12
C THR A 39 14.38 26.85 -14.28
N ARG A 40 13.88 27.15 -13.09
CA ARG A 40 14.45 28.16 -12.19
C ARG A 40 14.32 27.76 -10.72
N ILE A 41 15.09 28.46 -9.90
CA ILE A 41 15.02 28.37 -8.44
C ILE A 41 14.70 29.77 -7.91
N LEU A 42 13.71 29.87 -7.06
CA LEU A 42 13.40 31.06 -6.29
C LEU A 42 13.66 30.76 -4.82
N VAL A 43 14.47 31.58 -4.16
CA VAL A 43 14.64 31.56 -2.71
C VAL A 43 14.03 32.84 -2.14
N ASP A 44 13.02 32.74 -1.31
CA ASP A 44 12.24 33.87 -0.78
C ASP A 44 11.78 34.86 -1.87
N GLY A 45 11.37 34.30 -3.00
CA GLY A 45 10.94 35.05 -4.18
C GLY A 45 12.06 35.66 -5.05
N GLN A 46 13.33 35.49 -4.68
CA GLN A 46 14.49 35.96 -5.46
C GLN A 46 15.03 34.83 -6.36
N SER A 47 15.28 35.14 -7.64
CA SER A 47 15.82 34.17 -8.60
C SER A 47 17.29 33.86 -8.31
N VAL A 48 17.62 32.58 -8.30
CA VAL A 48 19.01 32.10 -8.24
C VAL A 48 19.54 32.02 -9.68
N GLU A 49 20.38 32.96 -10.06
CA GLU A 49 20.83 33.14 -11.45
C GLU A 49 22.07 32.28 -11.80
N GLU A 50 22.83 31.85 -10.78
CA GLU A 50 24.10 31.13 -10.97
C GLU A 50 24.06 29.74 -10.31
N GLY A 51 24.80 28.79 -10.88
CA GLY A 51 25.03 27.45 -10.33
C GLY A 51 24.23 26.35 -11.02
N ALA A 52 24.07 25.24 -10.32
CA ALA A 52 23.36 24.07 -10.85
C ALA A 52 21.85 24.30 -10.82
N MET A 53 21.17 23.82 -11.85
CA MET A 53 19.70 23.91 -11.99
C MET A 53 19.06 22.57 -11.68
N PRO A 54 17.76 22.54 -11.35
CA PRO A 54 17.01 21.30 -11.15
C PRO A 54 17.20 20.30 -12.28
N ARG A 55 17.13 19.01 -11.95
CA ARG A 55 17.27 17.90 -12.90
C ARG A 55 16.08 16.94 -12.73
N TYR A 56 15.67 16.35 -13.85
CA TYR A 56 14.66 15.31 -13.85
C TYR A 56 15.34 13.94 -13.95
N LEU A 57 15.03 13.03 -13.04
CA LEU A 57 15.58 11.68 -12.99
C LEU A 57 14.52 10.72 -12.48
N SER A 58 14.27 9.64 -13.22
CA SER A 58 13.34 8.57 -12.83
C SER A 58 11.97 9.08 -12.33
N GLY A 59 11.42 10.04 -13.07
CA GLY A 59 10.09 10.58 -12.75
C GLY A 59 10.07 11.72 -11.73
N THR A 60 11.18 12.08 -11.11
CA THR A 60 11.25 13.08 -10.07
C THR A 60 12.12 14.26 -10.46
N THR A 61 11.69 15.46 -10.11
CA THR A 61 12.56 16.65 -10.18
C THR A 61 13.46 16.69 -8.96
N LEU A 62 14.76 16.69 -9.21
CA LEU A 62 15.79 16.78 -8.19
C LEU A 62 16.37 18.18 -8.14
N LEU A 63 16.58 18.70 -6.94
CA LEU A 63 17.04 20.03 -6.66
C LEU A 63 18.53 20.03 -6.27
N PRO A 64 19.34 21.03 -6.70
CA PRO A 64 20.74 21.10 -6.36
C PRO A 64 20.93 21.55 -4.91
N LEU A 65 21.36 20.63 -4.04
CA LEU A 65 21.47 20.85 -2.60
C LEU A 65 22.27 22.09 -2.22
N ARG A 66 23.50 22.19 -2.74
CA ARG A 66 24.41 23.30 -2.40
C ARG A 66 23.83 24.66 -2.78
N ASN A 67 23.29 24.79 -3.99
CA ASN A 67 22.77 26.06 -4.49
C ASN A 67 21.64 26.61 -3.61
N ILE A 68 20.79 25.73 -3.11
CA ILE A 68 19.66 26.10 -2.25
C ILE A 68 20.17 26.44 -0.85
N LEU A 69 20.95 25.56 -0.25
CA LEU A 69 21.40 25.75 1.14
C LEU A 69 22.32 26.95 1.33
N GLU A 70 23.22 27.23 0.35
CA GLU A 70 24.09 28.43 0.42
C GLU A 70 23.28 29.73 0.32
N GLN A 71 22.18 29.75 -0.45
CA GLN A 71 21.26 30.88 -0.48
C GLN A 71 20.45 31.02 0.83
N ALA A 72 20.20 29.91 1.49
CA ALA A 72 19.55 29.87 2.82
C ALA A 72 20.52 30.13 3.99
N GLY A 73 21.77 30.52 3.71
CA GLY A 73 22.75 30.88 4.74
C GLY A 73 23.57 29.72 5.30
N TYR A 74 23.46 28.52 4.72
CA TYR A 74 24.28 27.38 5.12
C TYR A 74 25.64 27.37 4.42
N THR A 75 26.66 26.88 5.12
CA THR A 75 27.94 26.50 4.53
C THR A 75 27.87 25.04 4.12
N VAL A 76 28.17 24.72 2.84
CA VAL A 76 28.10 23.35 2.32
C VAL A 76 29.47 22.89 1.83
N GLU A 77 29.97 21.80 2.41
CA GLU A 77 31.25 21.19 2.06
C GLU A 77 31.09 19.70 1.73
N TRP A 78 31.97 19.16 0.88
CA TRP A 78 32.02 17.72 0.62
C TRP A 78 32.97 17.04 1.60
N ASP A 79 32.44 16.16 2.46
CA ASP A 79 33.25 15.29 3.29
C ASP A 79 33.71 14.05 2.51
N ALA A 80 34.97 14.07 2.08
CA ALA A 80 35.55 12.97 1.31
C ALA A 80 35.69 11.66 2.13
N ARG A 81 35.68 11.72 3.47
CA ARG A 81 35.76 10.54 4.33
C ARG A 81 34.39 9.88 4.48
N ALA A 82 33.37 10.68 4.71
CA ALA A 82 31.98 10.22 4.79
C ALA A 82 31.35 10.00 3.41
N GLN A 83 31.99 10.44 2.32
CA GLN A 83 31.43 10.45 0.95
C GLN A 83 30.07 11.15 0.91
N GLY A 84 29.96 12.30 1.59
CA GLY A 84 28.71 13.02 1.77
C GLY A 84 28.85 14.54 1.74
N ALA A 85 27.72 15.23 1.59
CA ALA A 85 27.63 16.67 1.73
C ALA A 85 27.42 17.03 3.20
N ALA A 86 28.39 17.69 3.81
CA ALA A 86 28.29 18.23 5.16
C ALA A 86 27.83 19.70 5.08
N PHE A 87 26.90 20.12 5.91
CA PHE A 87 26.43 21.50 5.93
C PHE A 87 25.96 21.94 7.33
N SER A 88 26.10 23.23 7.61
CA SER A 88 25.67 23.86 8.86
C SER A 88 25.48 25.35 8.67
N ALA A 89 24.68 25.99 9.52
CA ALA A 89 24.55 27.44 9.68
C ALA A 89 24.95 27.86 11.10
N GLU A 90 25.00 29.17 11.38
CA GLU A 90 25.55 29.72 12.66
C GLU A 90 24.79 29.19 13.88
N ASP A 91 23.46 29.07 13.79
CA ASP A 91 22.59 28.61 14.87
C ASP A 91 21.97 27.21 14.62
N SER A 92 22.43 26.48 13.60
CA SER A 92 21.95 25.14 13.28
C SER A 92 22.91 24.03 13.70
N GLY A 93 22.41 22.82 13.88
CA GLY A 93 23.26 21.65 14.06
C GLY A 93 24.05 21.26 12.79
N ALA A 94 24.99 20.33 12.94
CA ALA A 94 25.78 19.83 11.84
C ALA A 94 25.05 18.70 11.08
N TYR A 95 24.72 18.95 9.83
CA TYR A 95 24.08 17.98 8.94
C TYR A 95 25.11 17.24 8.08
N LEU A 96 24.81 16.00 7.75
CA LEU A 96 25.54 15.22 6.75
C LEU A 96 24.56 14.42 5.90
N LEU A 97 24.54 14.71 4.60
CA LEU A 97 23.84 13.89 3.62
C LEU A 97 24.81 12.94 2.94
N THR A 98 24.55 11.65 2.99
CA THR A 98 25.30 10.60 2.28
C THR A 98 24.53 10.12 1.07
N PRO A 99 24.79 10.61 -0.16
CA PRO A 99 23.98 10.30 -1.34
C PRO A 99 23.91 8.80 -1.66
N GLY A 100 24.97 8.04 -1.39
CA GLY A 100 25.01 6.60 -1.65
C GLY A 100 23.97 5.78 -0.86
N THR A 101 23.57 6.27 0.31
CA THR A 101 22.49 5.70 1.13
C THR A 101 21.25 6.58 1.13
N GLY A 102 21.35 7.80 0.60
CA GLY A 102 20.28 8.80 0.68
C GLY A 102 19.99 9.31 2.08
N THR A 103 20.86 9.04 3.06
CA THR A 103 20.59 9.34 4.47
C THR A 103 21.08 10.73 4.85
N LEU A 104 20.18 11.57 5.36
CA LEU A 104 20.49 12.82 6.05
C LEU A 104 20.64 12.54 7.55
N THR A 105 21.70 13.05 8.16
CA THR A 105 21.90 13.00 9.62
C THR A 105 22.06 14.40 10.18
N LEU A 106 21.59 14.60 11.43
CA LEU A 106 21.81 15.78 12.25
C LEU A 106 22.61 15.35 13.49
N GLU A 107 23.75 16.00 13.73
CA GLU A 107 24.65 15.64 14.83
C GLU A 107 25.01 14.14 14.87
N GLY A 108 25.16 13.54 13.66
CA GLY A 108 25.43 12.12 13.48
C GLY A 108 24.26 11.17 13.73
N LYS A 109 23.07 11.68 14.04
CA LYS A 109 21.84 10.89 14.17
C LYS A 109 21.06 10.95 12.87
N PRO A 110 20.55 9.81 12.34
CA PRO A 110 19.70 9.81 11.17
C PRO A 110 18.46 10.69 11.36
N LEU A 111 18.15 11.51 10.37
CA LEU A 111 17.01 12.43 10.37
C LEU A 111 16.04 12.13 9.24
N TRP A 112 16.57 11.85 8.05
CA TRP A 112 15.77 11.58 6.85
C TRP A 112 16.51 10.63 5.90
N THR A 113 15.77 9.89 5.07
CA THR A 113 16.32 9.10 3.97
C THR A 113 15.60 9.46 2.67
N ASP A 114 16.37 9.90 1.68
CA ASP A 114 15.92 10.15 0.31
C ASP A 114 16.63 9.19 -0.64
N SER A 115 15.92 8.20 -1.15
CA SER A 115 16.44 7.19 -2.09
C SER A 115 16.94 7.80 -3.41
N LYS A 116 16.53 9.03 -3.71
CA LYS A 116 16.88 9.77 -4.93
C LYS A 116 18.03 10.76 -4.75
N ALA A 117 18.63 10.83 -3.54
CA ALA A 117 19.82 11.65 -3.34
C ALA A 117 21.00 11.10 -4.16
N VAL A 118 21.45 11.85 -5.17
CA VAL A 118 22.49 11.42 -6.13
C VAL A 118 23.54 12.50 -6.35
N VAL A 119 24.73 12.08 -6.78
CA VAL A 119 25.78 13.01 -7.25
C VAL A 119 25.89 12.89 -8.76
N LEU A 120 25.59 13.98 -9.48
CA LEU A 120 25.67 14.06 -10.93
C LEU A 120 26.67 15.15 -11.31
N ASN A 121 27.73 14.79 -12.04
CA ASN A 121 28.76 15.73 -12.47
C ASN A 121 29.35 16.59 -11.33
N GLY A 122 29.52 16.00 -10.13
CA GLY A 122 30.05 16.66 -8.95
C GLY A 122 29.04 17.56 -8.18
N VAL A 123 27.77 17.55 -8.57
CA VAL A 123 26.68 18.25 -7.87
C VAL A 123 25.82 17.23 -7.15
N THR A 124 25.56 17.47 -5.88
CA THR A 124 24.60 16.69 -5.10
C THR A 124 23.19 17.18 -5.38
N TYR A 125 22.31 16.26 -5.79
CA TYR A 125 20.90 16.50 -6.06
C TYR A 125 20.04 15.69 -5.09
N VAL A 126 18.90 16.27 -4.69
CA VAL A 126 17.96 15.71 -3.73
C VAL A 126 16.52 16.02 -4.13
N SER A 127 15.55 15.30 -3.59
CA SER A 127 14.14 15.70 -3.70
C SER A 127 13.85 16.97 -2.89
N ALA A 128 12.74 17.64 -3.19
CA ALA A 128 12.33 18.86 -2.49
C ALA A 128 12.08 18.59 -1.00
N GLU A 129 11.50 17.44 -0.67
CA GLU A 129 11.14 17.04 0.70
C GLU A 129 12.33 16.98 1.65
N LEU A 130 13.56 16.77 1.15
CA LEU A 130 14.74 16.77 2.02
C LEU A 130 14.93 18.11 2.73
N PHE A 131 14.60 19.20 2.08
CA PHE A 131 14.79 20.53 2.66
C PHE A 131 13.87 20.79 3.86
N ASP A 132 12.74 20.12 3.92
CA ASP A 132 11.82 20.19 5.05
C ASP A 132 12.43 19.64 6.35
N TYR A 133 13.49 18.85 6.27
CA TYR A 133 14.26 18.33 7.41
C TYR A 133 15.52 19.16 7.74
N VAL A 134 15.69 20.29 7.05
CA VAL A 134 16.77 21.24 7.32
C VAL A 134 16.17 22.45 8.01
N GLU A 135 16.67 22.76 9.21
CA GLU A 135 16.15 23.86 10.03
C GLU A 135 16.08 25.17 9.25
N GLY A 136 14.91 25.81 9.30
CA GLY A 136 14.68 27.09 8.64
C GLY A 136 14.63 27.03 7.11
N VAL A 137 14.48 25.87 6.47
CA VAL A 137 14.43 25.73 5.00
C VAL A 137 13.29 24.81 4.62
N SER A 138 12.46 25.24 3.66
CA SER A 138 11.53 24.36 2.94
C SER A 138 11.67 24.54 1.44
N ALA A 139 11.34 23.53 0.64
CA ALA A 139 11.38 23.63 -0.80
C ALA A 139 10.21 22.87 -1.44
N GLU A 140 9.62 23.47 -2.45
CA GLU A 140 8.53 22.91 -3.24
C GLU A 140 8.87 23.00 -4.74
N TRP A 141 8.48 21.99 -5.51
CA TRP A 141 8.56 22.01 -6.96
C TRP A 141 7.21 22.37 -7.59
N ASP A 142 7.11 23.56 -8.18
CA ASP A 142 5.97 23.94 -9.01
C ASP A 142 6.17 23.46 -10.45
N GLY A 143 5.58 22.32 -10.78
CA GLY A 143 5.61 21.74 -12.11
C GLY A 143 4.86 22.58 -13.18
N ALA A 144 3.94 23.46 -12.78
CA ALA A 144 3.22 24.31 -13.72
C ALA A 144 4.09 25.45 -14.24
N THR A 145 5.02 25.94 -13.44
CA THR A 145 5.95 27.03 -13.80
C THR A 145 7.41 26.60 -13.93
N ASN A 146 7.71 25.31 -13.73
CA ASN A 146 9.06 24.75 -13.67
C ASN A 146 9.98 25.47 -12.68
N THR A 147 9.46 25.72 -11.51
CA THR A 147 10.14 26.51 -10.51
C THR A 147 10.30 25.71 -9.21
N ALA A 148 11.52 25.63 -8.70
CA ALA A 148 11.73 25.29 -7.30
C ALA A 148 11.49 26.54 -6.47
N VAL A 149 10.49 26.49 -5.60
CA VAL A 149 10.19 27.56 -4.65
C VAL A 149 10.78 27.17 -3.30
N VAL A 150 11.73 27.93 -2.82
CA VAL A 150 12.41 27.70 -1.54
C VAL A 150 12.02 28.84 -0.59
N THR A 151 11.63 28.48 0.62
CA THR A 151 11.35 29.44 1.69
C THR A 151 12.33 29.20 2.83
N THR A 152 12.94 30.28 3.30
CA THR A 152 13.79 30.26 4.51
C THR A 152 12.95 30.70 5.72
N ASP A 153 13.34 30.28 6.91
CA ASP A 153 12.58 30.49 8.16
C ASP A 153 11.32 29.63 8.34
N ALA A 154 11.22 28.49 7.66
CA ALA A 154 10.15 27.52 7.88
C ALA A 154 10.47 26.63 9.12
N PRO A 155 9.78 26.76 10.25
CA PRO A 155 10.04 25.89 11.42
C PRO A 155 9.46 24.49 11.16
N ARG A 156 10.24 23.47 11.47
CA ARG A 156 9.75 22.11 11.71
C ARG A 156 10.08 21.72 13.14
N ASP A 157 9.11 21.84 14.01
CA ASP A 157 9.33 21.67 15.44
C ASP A 157 8.70 20.39 16.02
N ASN A 158 8.11 19.50 15.19
CA ASN A 158 7.28 18.41 15.72
C ASN A 158 7.67 16.99 15.28
N VAL A 159 8.67 16.80 14.40
CA VAL A 159 9.14 15.48 13.96
C VAL A 159 10.57 15.21 14.42
N TYR A 160 10.77 14.08 15.10
CA TYR A 160 12.05 13.75 15.74
C TYR A 160 12.47 12.33 15.41
N CYS A 161 13.73 12.13 15.02
CA CYS A 161 14.33 10.81 15.11
C CYS A 161 14.64 10.46 16.56
N TYR A 162 14.34 9.24 16.96
CA TYR A 162 14.63 8.78 18.31
C TYR A 162 15.54 7.54 18.32
N ASP A 163 16.25 7.39 19.41
CA ASP A 163 17.07 6.24 19.77
C ASP A 163 16.94 6.00 21.27
N LEU A 164 16.19 4.95 21.62
CA LEU A 164 15.86 4.62 23.01
C LEU A 164 16.92 3.70 23.66
N GLY A 165 18.03 3.41 22.95
CA GLY A 165 19.07 2.52 23.41
C GLY A 165 18.87 1.06 23.00
N GLU A 166 19.53 0.16 23.72
CA GLU A 166 19.49 -1.27 23.44
C GLU A 166 18.27 -1.93 24.10
N GLY A 167 17.56 -2.75 23.32
CA GLY A 167 16.56 -3.70 23.77
C GLY A 167 17.05 -5.14 23.61
N THR A 168 16.29 -6.09 24.11
CA THR A 168 16.59 -7.51 23.97
C THR A 168 15.33 -8.27 23.57
N LEU A 169 15.40 -9.02 22.46
CA LEU A 169 14.33 -9.91 22.02
C LEU A 169 14.65 -11.33 22.48
N THR A 170 13.62 -12.12 22.75
CA THR A 170 13.74 -13.54 23.10
C THR A 170 13.23 -14.40 21.96
N GLN A 171 14.07 -15.29 21.44
CA GLN A 171 13.71 -16.28 20.42
C GLN A 171 14.09 -17.69 20.90
N GLY A 172 13.14 -18.41 21.43
CA GLY A 172 13.39 -19.68 22.11
C GLY A 172 14.23 -19.46 23.37
N THR A 173 15.49 -19.95 23.37
CA THR A 173 16.46 -19.77 24.46
C THR A 173 17.51 -18.68 24.16
N ARG A 174 17.39 -18.00 23.03
CA ARG A 174 18.35 -16.97 22.60
C ARG A 174 17.85 -15.59 23.02
N GLU A 175 18.77 -14.79 23.48
CA GLU A 175 18.60 -13.35 23.63
C GLU A 175 19.26 -12.66 22.43
N ILE A 176 18.50 -11.74 21.78
CA ILE A 176 18.94 -11.03 20.60
C ILE A 176 18.94 -9.54 20.96
N PRO A 177 20.11 -8.92 21.09
CA PRO A 177 20.19 -7.47 21.29
C PRO A 177 19.80 -6.76 20.01
N TYR A 178 19.10 -5.63 20.16
CA TYR A 178 18.76 -4.75 19.03
C TYR A 178 18.70 -3.30 19.51
N ARG A 179 18.70 -2.36 18.56
CA ARG A 179 18.57 -0.94 18.83
C ARG A 179 17.13 -0.49 18.63
N MET A 180 16.54 0.12 19.64
CA MET A 180 15.19 0.68 19.58
C MET A 180 15.24 2.07 18.94
N GLN A 181 14.86 2.19 17.69
CA GLN A 181 14.97 3.41 16.91
C GLN A 181 13.71 3.64 16.07
N GLY A 182 13.49 4.90 15.68
CA GLY A 182 12.38 5.28 14.84
C GLY A 182 12.29 6.78 14.60
N VAL A 183 11.14 7.18 14.07
CA VAL A 183 10.75 8.58 13.88
C VAL A 183 9.44 8.80 14.60
N ILE A 184 9.29 9.94 15.29
CA ILE A 184 8.07 10.31 16.01
C ILE A 184 7.65 11.72 15.65
N GLY A 185 6.38 11.90 15.33
CA GLY A 185 5.72 13.18 15.09
C GLY A 185 4.78 13.51 16.24
N VAL A 186 4.91 14.69 16.79
CA VAL A 186 4.19 15.13 17.99
C VAL A 186 3.10 16.12 17.61
N PRO A 187 1.82 15.83 17.86
CA PRO A 187 0.74 16.75 17.54
C PRO A 187 0.70 17.95 18.50
N GLU A 188 0.10 19.05 18.08
CA GLU A 188 -0.15 20.19 18.98
C GLU A 188 -1.10 19.83 20.14
N GLY A 189 -2.09 18.95 19.87
CA GLY A 189 -3.12 18.52 20.81
C GLY A 189 -2.62 17.70 21.99
N GLU A 190 -3.52 17.40 22.92
CA GLU A 190 -3.33 16.45 24.01
C GLU A 190 -4.29 15.26 23.84
N ASN A 191 -3.91 14.10 24.39
CA ASN A 191 -4.71 12.87 24.32
C ASN A 191 -5.13 12.50 22.88
N CYS A 192 -4.20 12.71 21.94
CA CYS A 192 -4.42 12.43 20.52
C CYS A 192 -4.38 10.93 20.24
N PRO A 193 -5.16 10.42 19.27
CA PRO A 193 -5.01 9.04 18.82
C PRO A 193 -3.58 8.79 18.31
N VAL A 194 -3.18 7.53 18.28
CA VAL A 194 -1.83 7.13 17.89
C VAL A 194 -1.86 6.39 16.56
N VAL A 195 -0.89 6.69 15.67
CA VAL A 195 -0.67 5.93 14.44
C VAL A 195 0.73 5.36 14.45
N ILE A 196 0.86 4.04 14.30
CA ILE A 196 2.13 3.33 14.29
C ILE A 196 2.38 2.76 12.90
N PHE A 197 3.52 3.11 12.30
CA PHE A 197 3.97 2.65 10.99
C PHE A 197 5.07 1.59 11.16
N LEU A 198 4.92 0.47 10.44
CA LEU A 198 5.89 -0.62 10.42
C LEU A 198 6.33 -0.90 8.98
N HIS A 199 7.64 -0.86 8.72
CA HIS A 199 8.22 -1.12 7.42
C HIS A 199 8.34 -2.61 7.12
N GLY A 200 8.41 -2.96 5.82
CA GLY A 200 8.52 -4.33 5.33
C GLY A 200 9.89 -4.96 5.46
N SER A 201 9.97 -6.19 4.97
CA SER A 201 11.21 -6.97 4.93
C SER A 201 12.10 -6.49 3.79
N HIS A 202 13.30 -6.11 4.16
CA HIS A 202 14.38 -5.92 3.20
C HIS A 202 15.51 -6.84 3.64
N PRO A 203 15.96 -7.80 2.79
CA PRO A 203 17.04 -8.73 3.15
C PRO A 203 18.31 -7.95 3.48
N ILE A 204 18.60 -7.81 4.77
CA ILE A 204 19.75 -7.10 5.28
C ILE A 204 20.58 -8.01 6.17
N GLN A 205 21.91 -7.84 6.13
CA GLN A 205 22.81 -8.60 6.99
C GLN A 205 22.67 -8.12 8.44
N SER A 206 22.58 -6.82 8.65
CA SER A 206 22.45 -6.19 9.96
C SER A 206 21.31 -5.15 9.96
N ALA A 207 20.53 -5.14 11.00
CA ALA A 207 19.46 -4.14 11.21
C ALA A 207 19.98 -2.70 11.35
N ALA A 208 21.25 -2.53 11.74
CA ALA A 208 21.86 -1.20 11.90
C ALA A 208 22.30 -0.58 10.55
N GLU A 209 22.40 -1.37 9.48
CA GLU A 209 22.88 -0.89 8.18
C GLU A 209 21.85 -0.07 7.42
N ASN A 210 20.57 -0.35 7.64
CA ASN A 210 19.47 0.29 6.90
C ASN A 210 18.34 0.72 7.84
N ARG A 211 17.93 1.96 7.67
CA ARG A 211 16.87 2.61 8.47
C ARG A 211 15.61 2.77 7.62
N TYR A 212 14.94 1.66 7.32
CA TYR A 212 13.72 1.66 6.49
C TYR A 212 12.51 2.32 7.17
N ASP A 213 12.55 2.47 8.49
CA ASP A 213 11.61 3.28 9.26
C ASP A 213 11.59 4.75 8.82
N LEU A 214 12.73 5.27 8.36
CA LEU A 214 12.82 6.64 7.82
C LEU A 214 12.01 6.82 6.52
N GLY A 215 11.74 5.74 5.81
CA GLY A 215 10.95 5.77 4.58
C GLY A 215 9.48 6.12 4.78
N PHE A 216 9.00 6.18 6.01
CA PHE A 216 7.65 6.61 6.37
C PHE A 216 7.63 7.94 7.14
N SER A 217 8.74 8.67 7.17
CA SER A 217 8.80 9.98 7.84
C SER A 217 7.76 10.97 7.29
N TYR A 218 7.47 10.92 5.99
CA TYR A 218 6.42 11.75 5.37
C TYR A 218 5.02 11.47 5.93
N LEU A 219 4.70 10.20 6.25
CA LEU A 219 3.43 9.82 6.91
C LEU A 219 3.41 10.29 8.37
N VAL A 220 4.54 10.11 9.07
CA VAL A 220 4.68 10.59 10.46
C VAL A 220 4.42 12.08 10.55
N ASP A 221 4.99 12.84 9.64
CA ASP A 221 4.83 14.28 9.54
C ASP A 221 3.37 14.68 9.28
N GLN A 222 2.79 14.16 8.21
CA GLN A 222 1.40 14.46 7.85
C GLN A 222 0.41 14.07 8.95
N MET A 223 0.59 12.91 9.60
CA MET A 223 -0.31 12.49 10.66
C MET A 223 -0.15 13.32 11.93
N ALA A 224 1.06 13.79 12.24
CA ALA A 224 1.28 14.71 13.35
C ALA A 224 0.57 16.05 13.11
N ASP A 225 0.64 16.59 11.89
CA ASP A 225 -0.07 17.80 11.49
C ASP A 225 -1.60 17.61 11.49
N ALA A 226 -2.07 16.40 11.18
CA ALA A 226 -3.48 16.03 11.26
C ALA A 226 -3.96 15.78 12.72
N GLY A 227 -3.09 15.89 13.72
CA GLY A 227 -3.45 15.79 15.14
C GLY A 227 -3.31 14.40 15.74
N TYR A 228 -2.49 13.54 15.16
CA TYR A 228 -2.16 12.21 15.70
C TYR A 228 -0.75 12.19 16.29
N LEU A 229 -0.55 11.44 17.37
CA LEU A 229 0.80 11.05 17.77
C LEU A 229 1.26 9.94 16.81
N ALA A 230 2.14 10.28 15.88
CA ALA A 230 2.55 9.40 14.82
C ALA A 230 3.95 8.85 15.07
N ILE A 231 4.17 7.55 14.85
CA ILE A 231 5.47 6.93 15.08
C ILE A 231 5.78 5.87 14.02
N SER A 232 6.95 5.94 13.41
CA SER A 232 7.50 4.88 12.57
C SER A 232 8.58 4.14 13.33
N MET A 233 8.39 2.86 13.59
CA MET A 233 9.31 2.03 14.38
C MET A 233 10.25 1.23 13.45
N ASN A 234 11.55 1.19 13.77
CA ASN A 234 12.47 0.30 13.08
C ASN A 234 12.26 -1.14 13.52
N VAL A 235 11.68 -1.95 12.66
CA VAL A 235 11.48 -3.40 12.83
C VAL A 235 12.50 -4.24 12.04
N GLY A 236 13.57 -3.63 11.53
CA GLY A 236 14.59 -4.28 10.70
C GLY A 236 15.24 -5.51 11.33
N ILE A 237 15.28 -5.58 12.66
CA ILE A 237 15.77 -6.77 13.39
C ILE A 237 14.94 -8.03 13.11
N ASN A 238 13.66 -7.89 12.76
CA ASN A 238 12.82 -9.02 12.38
C ASN A 238 13.32 -9.68 11.09
N TYR A 239 13.88 -8.88 10.19
CA TYR A 239 14.26 -9.31 8.84
C TYR A 239 15.78 -9.52 8.67
N SER A 240 16.60 -9.12 9.65
CA SER A 240 18.05 -9.24 9.58
C SER A 240 18.53 -10.66 9.88
N PHE A 241 19.63 -11.04 9.21
CA PHE A 241 20.28 -12.35 9.36
C PHE A 241 21.45 -12.37 10.35
N GLU A 242 21.83 -11.24 10.93
CA GLU A 242 22.98 -11.12 11.85
C GLU A 242 22.86 -12.04 13.07
N ASN A 243 21.65 -12.35 13.51
CA ASN A 243 21.37 -13.23 14.64
C ASN A 243 20.71 -14.55 14.22
N GLY A 244 20.91 -14.98 12.97
CA GLY A 244 20.31 -16.16 12.38
C GLY A 244 19.02 -15.89 11.65
N GLU A 245 18.44 -16.92 11.03
CA GLU A 245 17.22 -16.74 10.24
C GLU A 245 16.08 -16.17 11.08
N PRO A 246 15.35 -15.17 10.54
CA PRO A 246 14.14 -14.65 11.16
C PRO A 246 13.07 -15.75 11.30
N SER A 247 12.30 -15.72 12.37
CA SER A 247 11.18 -16.64 12.61
C SER A 247 9.86 -15.87 12.59
N GLY A 248 9.21 -15.83 11.43
CA GLY A 248 7.89 -15.18 11.30
C GLY A 248 7.87 -13.75 11.83
N CYS A 249 6.77 -13.37 12.48
CA CYS A 249 6.53 -12.02 13.04
C CYS A 249 6.99 -11.84 14.50
N GLU A 250 7.55 -12.88 15.12
CA GLU A 250 7.83 -12.89 16.57
C GLU A 250 8.71 -11.73 17.03
N ARG A 251 9.71 -11.37 16.24
CA ARG A 251 10.59 -10.23 16.57
C ARG A 251 9.86 -8.90 16.40
N THR A 252 9.00 -8.74 15.39
CA THR A 252 8.18 -7.54 15.18
C THR A 252 7.26 -7.29 16.38
N VAL A 253 6.55 -8.32 16.84
CA VAL A 253 5.67 -8.22 18.01
C VAL A 253 6.44 -7.72 19.23
N GLN A 254 7.60 -8.31 19.53
CA GLN A 254 8.42 -7.90 20.70
C GLN A 254 8.97 -6.47 20.54
N VAL A 255 9.37 -6.05 19.34
CA VAL A 255 9.85 -4.69 19.09
C VAL A 255 8.74 -3.68 19.38
N VAL A 256 7.52 -3.94 18.85
CA VAL A 256 6.38 -3.04 19.07
C VAL A 256 6.02 -2.98 20.55
N GLU A 257 5.91 -4.12 21.23
CA GLU A 257 5.62 -4.18 22.68
C GLU A 257 6.63 -3.38 23.53
N GLN A 258 7.93 -3.58 23.29
CA GLN A 258 8.96 -2.92 24.08
C GLN A 258 9.00 -1.40 23.85
N GLN A 259 8.85 -0.96 22.59
CA GLN A 259 8.84 0.48 22.29
C GLN A 259 7.53 1.12 22.75
N SER A 260 6.39 0.43 22.64
CA SER A 260 5.11 0.93 23.15
C SER A 260 5.09 1.08 24.66
N ALA A 261 5.75 0.18 25.41
CA ALA A 261 5.88 0.32 26.85
C ALA A 261 6.71 1.56 27.26
N LEU A 262 7.73 1.92 26.46
CA LEU A 262 8.49 3.15 26.68
C LEU A 262 7.66 4.39 26.28
N LEU A 263 6.87 4.28 25.24
CA LEU A 263 5.97 5.34 24.80
C LEU A 263 4.88 5.63 25.85
N GLU A 264 4.27 4.59 26.43
CA GLU A 264 3.31 4.71 27.53
C GLU A 264 3.89 5.49 28.72
N ARG A 265 5.12 5.15 29.14
CA ARG A 265 5.81 5.84 30.23
C ARG A 265 6.09 7.32 29.91
N ALA A 266 6.49 7.61 28.67
CA ALA A 266 6.74 8.98 28.22
C ALA A 266 5.43 9.80 28.18
N ILE A 267 4.34 9.22 27.68
CA ILE A 267 3.01 9.84 27.69
C ILE A 267 2.51 10.08 29.14
N ALA A 268 2.82 9.16 30.05
CA ALA A 268 2.53 9.34 31.48
C ALA A 268 3.39 10.43 32.15
N GLY A 269 4.39 10.98 31.46
CA GLY A 269 5.21 12.10 31.90
C GLY A 269 6.61 11.72 32.38
N GLU A 270 7.10 10.51 32.10
CA GLU A 270 8.50 10.17 32.34
C GLU A 270 9.38 10.85 31.29
N THR A 271 10.31 11.68 31.73
CA THR A 271 11.17 12.50 30.86
C THR A 271 12.46 11.78 30.47
N GLY A 272 13.06 12.16 29.33
CA GLY A 272 14.39 11.68 28.92
C GLY A 272 14.36 10.30 28.24
N ILE A 273 13.16 9.76 27.91
CA ILE A 273 13.00 8.55 27.08
C ILE A 273 13.08 8.94 25.61
N PHE A 274 12.22 9.84 25.16
CA PHE A 274 12.22 10.38 23.81
C PHE A 274 12.93 11.74 23.72
N PRO A 275 13.36 12.18 22.53
CA PRO A 275 14.02 13.48 22.36
C PRO A 275 13.08 14.68 22.51
N CYS A 276 11.78 14.46 22.62
CA CYS A 276 10.72 15.45 22.75
C CYS A 276 9.85 15.19 24.00
N ASP A 277 9.04 16.17 24.39
CA ASP A 277 8.07 16.01 25.48
C ASP A 277 6.78 15.36 24.97
N LEU A 278 6.50 14.17 25.47
CA LEU A 278 5.32 13.38 25.09
C LEU A 278 4.24 13.36 26.18
N LYS A 279 4.43 14.09 27.29
CA LYS A 279 3.48 14.07 28.39
C LYS A 279 2.08 14.47 27.93
N GLY A 280 1.14 13.53 28.05
CA GLY A 280 -0.27 13.73 27.69
C GLY A 280 -0.54 13.84 26.18
N LYS A 281 0.44 13.60 25.32
CA LYS A 281 0.29 13.78 23.87
C LYS A 281 -0.46 12.67 23.17
N GLY A 282 -0.38 11.43 23.64
CA GLY A 282 -0.99 10.26 22.99
C GLY A 282 -2.02 9.54 23.84
N ASP A 283 -2.89 8.79 23.17
CA ASP A 283 -3.90 7.88 23.74
C ASP A 283 -3.70 6.48 23.16
N LEU A 284 -3.05 5.61 23.92
CA LEU A 284 -2.75 4.24 23.50
C LEU A 284 -3.99 3.31 23.49
N ASP A 285 -5.15 3.77 23.94
CA ASP A 285 -6.42 3.06 23.80
C ASP A 285 -7.05 3.29 22.40
N ARG A 286 -6.47 4.17 21.57
CA ARG A 286 -6.96 4.53 20.23
C ARG A 286 -5.82 4.48 19.21
N VAL A 287 -5.43 3.27 18.82
CA VAL A 287 -4.26 3.06 17.95
C VAL A 287 -4.67 2.53 16.58
N ILE A 288 -4.14 3.14 15.53
CA ILE A 288 -4.15 2.60 14.16
C ILE A 288 -2.76 2.03 13.86
N LEU A 289 -2.70 0.75 13.47
CA LEU A 289 -1.47 0.13 12.98
C LEU A 289 -1.44 0.16 11.46
N VAL A 290 -0.33 0.61 10.90
CA VAL A 290 -0.10 0.66 9.45
C VAL A 290 1.13 -0.16 9.13
N GLY A 291 1.00 -1.17 8.28
CA GLY A 291 2.11 -2.03 7.88
C GLY A 291 2.27 -2.10 6.37
N HIS A 292 3.52 -2.17 5.91
CA HIS A 292 3.85 -2.36 4.51
C HIS A 292 4.55 -3.70 4.29
N SER A 293 4.24 -4.38 3.18
CA SER A 293 4.88 -5.64 2.80
C SER A 293 4.69 -6.72 3.88
N ARG A 294 5.75 -7.35 4.37
CA ARG A 294 5.65 -8.32 5.48
C ARG A 294 5.07 -7.70 6.75
N ALA A 295 5.39 -6.45 7.05
CA ALA A 295 4.75 -5.77 8.19
C ALA A 295 3.26 -5.53 7.97
N GLY A 296 2.78 -5.44 6.72
CA GLY A 296 1.34 -5.43 6.40
C GLY A 296 0.61 -6.68 6.86
N TYR A 297 1.35 -7.76 7.11
CA TYR A 297 0.85 -8.99 7.69
C TYR A 297 1.17 -9.09 9.19
N ASP A 298 2.39 -8.69 9.60
CA ASP A 298 2.83 -8.75 11.01
C ASP A 298 1.93 -7.92 11.94
N ILE A 299 1.29 -6.83 11.44
CA ILE A 299 0.39 -5.98 12.24
C ILE A 299 -0.81 -6.75 12.80
N PHE A 300 -1.27 -7.82 12.14
CA PHE A 300 -2.35 -8.67 12.65
C PHE A 300 -1.91 -9.46 13.88
N GLU A 301 -0.70 -9.99 13.87
CA GLU A 301 -0.11 -10.68 15.01
C GLU A 301 0.20 -9.71 16.16
N VAL A 302 0.66 -8.49 15.85
CA VAL A 302 0.82 -7.43 16.84
C VAL A 302 -0.52 -7.12 17.49
N ALA A 303 -1.56 -6.87 16.68
CA ALA A 303 -2.90 -6.53 17.18
C ALA A 303 -3.51 -7.63 18.06
N ALA A 304 -3.32 -8.90 17.70
CA ALA A 304 -3.85 -10.02 18.45
C ALA A 304 -3.10 -10.32 19.76
N ARG A 305 -1.86 -9.84 19.91
CA ARG A 305 -0.98 -10.21 21.03
C ARG A 305 -0.62 -9.06 21.95
N THR A 306 -0.85 -7.80 21.53
CA THR A 306 -0.52 -6.65 22.37
C THR A 306 -1.42 -6.56 23.59
N GLU A 307 -0.80 -6.21 24.74
CA GLU A 307 -1.51 -5.92 25.99
C GLU A 307 -1.50 -4.41 26.31
N ILE A 308 -0.75 -3.60 25.53
CA ILE A 308 -0.52 -2.18 25.78
C ILE A 308 -1.37 -1.31 24.87
N LEU A 309 -1.61 -1.77 23.62
CA LEU A 309 -2.24 -0.97 22.58
C LEU A 309 -3.72 -1.33 22.43
N GLY A 310 -4.60 -0.36 22.56
CA GLY A 310 -6.02 -0.46 22.17
C GLY A 310 -6.16 -0.25 20.67
N ILE A 311 -6.11 -1.35 19.90
CA ILE A 311 -6.15 -1.29 18.45
C ILE A 311 -7.55 -0.93 17.97
N ALA A 312 -7.67 0.19 17.26
CA ALA A 312 -8.91 0.67 16.67
C ALA A 312 -9.06 0.26 15.20
N GLY A 313 -7.95 0.05 14.48
CA GLY A 313 -7.98 -0.36 13.08
C GLY A 313 -6.60 -0.69 12.52
N LEU A 314 -6.58 -1.37 11.37
CA LEU A 314 -5.37 -1.83 10.70
C LEU A 314 -5.36 -1.37 9.23
N VAL A 315 -4.22 -0.87 8.76
CA VAL A 315 -3.99 -0.59 7.32
C VAL A 315 -2.82 -1.42 6.83
N SER A 316 -3.06 -2.25 5.82
CA SER A 316 -2.12 -3.20 5.26
C SER A 316 -1.82 -2.84 3.80
N ALA A 317 -0.63 -2.30 3.53
CA ALA A 317 -0.20 -1.91 2.18
C ALA A 317 0.72 -2.98 1.58
N ALA A 318 0.37 -3.46 0.38
CA ALA A 318 1.12 -4.50 -0.35
C ALA A 318 1.53 -5.69 0.53
N PRO A 319 0.61 -6.30 1.32
CA PRO A 319 0.96 -7.32 2.30
C PRO A 319 1.59 -8.54 1.67
N SER A 320 2.57 -9.14 2.35
CA SER A 320 3.22 -10.39 1.97
C SER A 320 2.90 -11.50 2.97
N LEU A 321 2.14 -12.48 2.54
CA LEU A 321 1.72 -13.65 3.33
C LEU A 321 2.80 -14.74 3.29
N VAL A 322 3.80 -14.65 4.13
CA VAL A 322 4.88 -15.66 4.18
C VAL A 322 4.44 -16.92 4.92
N THR A 323 3.59 -16.76 5.91
CA THR A 323 3.04 -17.86 6.73
C THR A 323 1.59 -17.52 7.08
N PRO A 324 0.70 -18.51 7.26
CA PRO A 324 -0.64 -18.26 7.80
C PRO A 324 -0.56 -17.52 9.16
N LEU A 325 -1.56 -16.68 9.45
CA LEU A 325 -1.69 -16.08 10.77
C LEU A 325 -1.69 -17.16 11.85
N SER A 326 -0.95 -16.93 12.93
CA SER A 326 -0.87 -17.87 14.06
C SER A 326 -2.05 -17.71 15.02
N THR A 327 -2.76 -16.59 14.93
CA THR A 327 -3.92 -16.23 15.74
C THR A 327 -5.09 -15.84 14.84
N ASP A 328 -6.30 -15.95 15.34
CA ASP A 328 -7.47 -15.38 14.66
C ASP A 328 -7.33 -13.84 14.64
N PRO A 329 -7.62 -13.17 13.51
CA PRO A 329 -7.58 -11.72 13.43
C PRO A 329 -8.52 -11.07 14.45
N VAL A 330 -8.08 -9.94 15.02
CA VAL A 330 -8.94 -9.14 15.90
C VAL A 330 -10.10 -8.53 15.11
N ASP A 331 -11.24 -8.35 15.77
CA ASP A 331 -12.43 -7.76 15.15
C ASP A 331 -12.35 -6.21 15.18
N VAL A 332 -11.59 -5.67 14.26
CA VAL A 332 -11.44 -4.23 14.00
C VAL A 332 -11.51 -3.94 12.51
N PRO A 333 -11.88 -2.71 12.10
CA PRO A 333 -11.83 -2.29 10.68
C PRO A 333 -10.45 -2.48 10.06
N VAL A 334 -10.42 -2.93 8.80
CA VAL A 334 -9.17 -3.19 8.06
C VAL A 334 -9.21 -2.52 6.70
N GLY A 335 -8.15 -1.78 6.35
CA GLY A 335 -7.89 -1.30 4.99
C GLY A 335 -6.75 -2.09 4.36
N ILE A 336 -6.95 -2.58 3.14
CA ILE A 336 -5.94 -3.32 2.37
C ILE A 336 -5.68 -2.58 1.06
N ILE A 337 -4.42 -2.35 0.71
CA ILE A 337 -4.02 -1.75 -0.55
C ILE A 337 -3.16 -2.74 -1.33
N ILE A 338 -3.55 -3.05 -2.55
CA ILE A 338 -2.80 -3.90 -3.48
C ILE A 338 -2.34 -3.06 -4.67
N PRO A 339 -1.05 -2.86 -4.90
CA PRO A 339 -0.57 -2.16 -6.09
C PRO A 339 -0.65 -3.08 -7.32
N GLN A 340 -1.04 -2.52 -8.46
CA GLN A 340 -1.24 -3.28 -9.71
C GLN A 340 0.04 -3.91 -10.22
N TYR A 341 1.15 -3.18 -10.17
CA TYR A 341 2.46 -3.62 -10.66
C TYR A 341 3.36 -4.01 -9.49
N ASP A 342 2.88 -4.92 -8.64
CA ASP A 342 3.67 -5.45 -7.54
C ASP A 342 4.69 -6.46 -8.06
N GLY A 343 5.94 -6.04 -8.23
CA GLY A 343 7.02 -6.89 -8.70
C GLY A 343 7.71 -7.69 -7.59
N ASP A 344 7.38 -7.45 -6.34
CA ASP A 344 7.90 -8.20 -5.19
C ASP A 344 6.89 -9.24 -4.70
N VAL A 345 5.65 -8.83 -4.41
CA VAL A 345 4.56 -9.72 -4.01
C VAL A 345 3.64 -9.99 -5.21
N THR A 346 4.18 -10.71 -6.19
CA THR A 346 3.48 -11.01 -7.46
C THR A 346 2.23 -11.87 -7.29
N SER A 347 2.08 -12.53 -6.15
CA SER A 347 0.88 -13.30 -5.77
C SER A 347 -0.31 -12.47 -5.34
N LEU A 348 -0.14 -11.15 -5.16
CA LEU A 348 -1.17 -10.21 -4.69
C LEU A 348 -1.86 -10.69 -3.40
N ASP A 349 -1.05 -11.00 -2.42
CA ASP A 349 -1.46 -11.63 -1.15
C ASP A 349 -2.53 -10.85 -0.38
N GLY A 350 -2.68 -9.55 -0.62
CA GLY A 350 -3.74 -8.74 -0.02
C GLY A 350 -5.15 -9.24 -0.36
N GLY A 351 -5.35 -9.84 -1.53
CA GLY A 351 -6.62 -10.48 -1.87
C GLY A 351 -6.88 -11.74 -1.05
N THR A 352 -5.84 -12.56 -0.82
CA THR A 352 -5.93 -13.72 0.08
C THR A 352 -6.21 -13.29 1.52
N LEU A 353 -5.58 -12.21 1.98
CA LEU A 353 -5.83 -11.64 3.30
C LEU A 353 -7.28 -11.16 3.43
N PHE A 354 -7.82 -10.46 2.42
CA PHE A 354 -9.23 -10.04 2.41
C PHE A 354 -10.16 -11.24 2.57
N ASP A 355 -9.97 -12.31 1.79
CA ASP A 355 -10.80 -13.52 1.89
C ASP A 355 -10.66 -14.24 3.24
N GLN A 356 -9.49 -14.21 3.86
CA GLN A 356 -9.31 -14.76 5.21
C GLN A 356 -10.12 -13.96 6.24
N LEU A 357 -10.12 -12.63 6.14
CA LEU A 357 -10.88 -11.75 7.03
C LEU A 357 -12.40 -11.94 6.84
N GLU A 358 -12.87 -11.91 5.59
CA GLU A 358 -14.29 -12.13 5.23
C GLU A 358 -14.81 -13.47 5.75
N ASN A 359 -13.99 -14.52 5.72
CA ASN A 359 -14.37 -15.86 6.18
C ASN A 359 -14.00 -16.14 7.65
N THR A 360 -13.50 -15.14 8.39
CA THR A 360 -13.21 -15.32 9.83
C THR A 360 -14.49 -15.33 10.64
N PRO A 361 -14.80 -16.44 11.35
CA PRO A 361 -16.03 -16.54 12.13
C PRO A 361 -16.12 -15.45 13.22
N GLN A 362 -17.30 -14.87 13.38
CA GLN A 362 -17.62 -13.87 14.41
C GLN A 362 -16.95 -12.49 14.20
N ARG A 363 -16.21 -12.29 13.13
CA ARG A 363 -15.75 -10.97 12.75
C ARG A 363 -16.92 -10.16 12.19
N SER A 364 -17.09 -8.93 12.67
CA SER A 364 -18.19 -8.04 12.30
C SER A 364 -17.73 -6.70 11.74
N SER A 365 -16.46 -6.37 11.90
CA SER A 365 -15.87 -5.13 11.40
C SER A 365 -15.61 -5.19 9.91
N GLY A 366 -15.81 -4.07 9.21
CA GLY A 366 -15.65 -3.95 7.77
C GLY A 366 -14.21 -4.11 7.29
N THR A 367 -14.05 -4.45 6.02
CA THR A 367 -12.77 -4.49 5.33
C THR A 367 -12.86 -3.79 3.98
N ASP A 368 -12.00 -2.78 3.74
CA ASP A 368 -11.78 -2.21 2.41
C ASP A 368 -10.61 -2.89 1.74
N LEU A 369 -10.73 -3.15 0.45
CA LEU A 369 -9.62 -3.51 -0.42
C LEU A 369 -9.57 -2.57 -1.61
N LEU A 370 -8.44 -1.86 -1.75
CA LEU A 370 -8.17 -0.95 -2.86
C LEU A 370 -7.09 -1.54 -3.75
N TYR A 371 -7.46 -1.93 -4.96
CA TYR A 371 -6.50 -2.29 -6.00
C TYR A 371 -6.04 -1.01 -6.69
N LEU A 372 -4.83 -0.55 -6.36
CA LEU A 372 -4.24 0.70 -6.82
C LEU A 372 -3.67 0.53 -8.23
N LYS A 373 -4.33 1.08 -9.23
CA LYS A 373 -3.86 1.02 -10.61
C LYS A 373 -2.57 1.82 -10.78
N ASN A 374 -1.65 1.25 -11.53
CA ASN A 374 -0.32 1.81 -11.79
C ASN A 374 0.60 1.96 -10.56
N GLY A 375 0.19 1.48 -9.38
CA GLY A 375 1.05 1.41 -8.20
C GLY A 375 2.04 0.26 -8.28
N ASN A 376 3.15 0.34 -7.54
CA ASN A 376 4.13 -0.73 -7.36
C ASN A 376 4.42 -1.02 -5.89
N HIS A 377 5.17 -2.09 -5.61
CA HIS A 377 5.43 -2.55 -4.24
C HIS A 377 6.14 -1.51 -3.38
N GLY A 378 7.21 -0.95 -3.89
CA GLY A 378 8.11 -0.09 -3.12
C GLY A 378 7.71 1.38 -3.09
N GLY A 379 6.77 1.83 -3.93
CA GLY A 379 6.39 3.23 -4.05
C GLY A 379 5.74 3.85 -2.80
N PHE A 380 5.46 3.03 -1.77
CA PHE A 380 4.97 3.50 -0.47
C PHE A 380 6.06 4.02 0.46
N SER A 381 7.34 3.77 0.17
CA SER A 381 8.46 4.12 1.05
C SER A 381 9.49 4.96 0.32
N THR A 382 9.94 6.06 0.94
CA THR A 382 11.01 6.90 0.41
C THR A 382 12.41 6.33 0.65
N ALA A 383 12.56 5.33 1.52
CA ALA A 383 13.85 4.75 1.87
C ALA A 383 14.33 3.66 0.90
N LEU A 384 13.54 3.29 -0.10
CA LEU A 384 13.91 2.24 -1.04
C LEU A 384 14.62 2.86 -2.24
N VAL A 385 15.90 2.52 -2.41
CA VAL A 385 16.74 2.98 -3.55
C VAL A 385 16.16 2.51 -4.88
N ARG A 386 15.54 1.34 -4.88
CA ARG A 386 14.69 0.84 -5.96
C ARG A 386 13.36 0.49 -5.36
N PRO A 387 12.33 1.32 -5.58
CA PRO A 387 11.01 1.12 -5.00
C PRO A 387 10.39 -0.24 -5.31
N ASP A 388 10.74 -0.80 -6.45
CA ASP A 388 10.40 -2.16 -6.83
C ASP A 388 11.51 -2.72 -7.73
N PRO A 389 12.18 -3.83 -7.36
CA PRO A 389 13.30 -4.35 -8.13
C PRO A 389 12.93 -4.83 -9.54
N PHE A 390 11.64 -5.03 -9.82
CA PHE A 390 11.17 -5.65 -11.05
C PHE A 390 10.11 -4.83 -11.79
N ALA A 391 9.41 -3.93 -11.12
CA ALA A 391 8.34 -3.11 -11.69
C ALA A 391 8.53 -1.63 -11.31
N ASP A 392 9.64 -1.05 -11.72
CA ASP A 392 9.92 0.38 -11.59
C ASP A 392 9.58 1.13 -12.90
N ARG A 393 9.54 2.47 -12.84
CA ARG A 393 9.21 3.29 -14.01
C ARG A 393 10.23 3.23 -15.13
N GLU A 394 11.48 2.88 -14.86
CA GLU A 394 12.51 2.74 -15.91
C GLU A 394 12.21 1.53 -16.79
N THR A 395 11.74 0.45 -16.16
CA THR A 395 11.38 -0.78 -16.85
C THR A 395 9.91 -0.80 -17.30
N LEU A 396 9.02 -0.13 -16.56
CA LEU A 396 7.58 -0.11 -16.81
C LEU A 396 7.03 1.33 -16.70
N PRO A 397 6.97 2.07 -17.82
CA PRO A 397 6.55 3.49 -17.83
C PRO A 397 5.12 3.76 -17.33
N LEU A 398 4.29 2.71 -17.21
CA LEU A 398 2.92 2.83 -16.67
C LEU A 398 2.88 2.94 -15.14
N VAL A 399 3.95 2.56 -14.44
CA VAL A 399 4.05 2.74 -12.99
C VAL A 399 3.97 4.23 -12.66
N MET A 400 3.14 4.57 -11.68
CA MET A 400 2.96 5.96 -11.28
C MET A 400 4.21 6.56 -10.62
N GLU A 401 4.27 7.88 -10.55
CA GLU A 401 5.30 8.59 -9.79
C GLU A 401 5.21 8.16 -8.30
N PRO A 402 6.34 7.87 -7.65
CA PRO A 402 6.34 7.48 -6.23
C PRO A 402 5.65 8.51 -5.32
N GLU A 403 5.85 9.81 -5.59
CA GLU A 403 5.21 10.89 -4.83
C GLU A 403 3.68 10.84 -4.95
N LYS A 404 3.16 10.47 -6.11
CA LYS A 404 1.73 10.29 -6.30
C LYS A 404 1.19 9.10 -5.53
N GLN A 405 1.96 7.99 -5.47
CA GLN A 405 1.60 6.82 -4.66
C GLN A 405 1.68 7.12 -3.17
N GLN A 406 2.69 7.88 -2.73
CA GLN A 406 2.83 8.34 -1.36
C GLN A 406 1.68 9.28 -0.96
N ALA A 407 1.32 10.22 -1.81
CA ALA A 407 0.17 11.11 -1.58
C ALA A 407 -1.16 10.32 -1.48
N PHE A 408 -1.37 9.32 -2.34
CA PHE A 408 -2.50 8.41 -2.23
C PHE A 408 -2.49 7.66 -0.89
N PHE A 409 -1.34 7.10 -0.50
CA PHE A 409 -1.22 6.35 0.75
C PHE A 409 -1.46 7.22 1.97
N SER A 410 -0.90 8.43 1.99
CA SER A 410 -1.15 9.42 3.03
C SER A 410 -2.63 9.77 3.18
N ALA A 411 -3.29 10.07 2.06
CA ALA A 411 -4.72 10.40 2.07
C ALA A 411 -5.57 9.24 2.59
N TYR A 412 -5.29 8.00 2.14
CA TYR A 412 -6.05 6.84 2.60
C TYR A 412 -5.82 6.55 4.09
N VAL A 413 -4.58 6.60 4.57
CA VAL A 413 -4.28 6.37 6.00
C VAL A 413 -4.96 7.41 6.89
N GLN A 414 -4.95 8.68 6.48
CA GLN A 414 -5.62 9.74 7.22
C GLN A 414 -7.14 9.54 7.24
N ASP A 415 -7.78 9.37 6.08
CA ASP A 415 -9.22 9.14 5.98
C ASP A 415 -9.66 7.88 6.74
N PHE A 416 -8.84 6.82 6.67
CA PHE A 416 -9.08 5.59 7.42
C PHE A 416 -9.06 5.85 8.93
N ALA A 417 -8.02 6.53 9.43
CA ALA A 417 -7.91 6.84 10.84
C ALA A 417 -9.08 7.72 11.32
N GLU A 418 -9.40 8.80 10.57
CA GLU A 418 -10.51 9.69 10.89
C GLU A 418 -11.85 8.95 10.92
N THR A 419 -12.13 8.15 9.89
CA THR A 419 -13.42 7.45 9.76
C THR A 419 -13.58 6.36 10.81
N VAL A 420 -12.55 5.54 11.01
CA VAL A 420 -12.56 4.44 11.99
C VAL A 420 -12.74 4.98 13.41
N LEU A 421 -11.98 6.00 13.78
CA LEU A 421 -12.07 6.58 15.13
C LEU A 421 -13.37 7.33 15.38
N ALA A 422 -14.02 7.85 14.35
CA ALA A 422 -15.31 8.53 14.48
C ALA A 422 -16.50 7.58 14.44
N THR A 423 -16.44 6.50 13.67
CA THR A 423 -17.62 5.68 13.33
C THR A 423 -17.46 4.19 13.63
N GLY A 424 -16.25 3.69 13.80
CA GLY A 424 -15.95 2.26 13.86
C GLY A 424 -16.04 1.54 12.50
N LYS A 425 -16.10 2.28 11.38
CA LYS A 425 -16.27 1.77 10.03
C LYS A 425 -15.09 2.15 9.14
N THR A 426 -14.84 1.37 8.08
CA THR A 426 -13.88 1.74 7.04
C THR A 426 -14.40 2.89 6.15
N PRO A 427 -13.54 3.63 5.44
CA PRO A 427 -13.95 4.71 4.54
C PRO A 427 -14.97 4.31 3.48
N LEU A 428 -14.84 3.11 2.90
CA LEU A 428 -15.70 2.67 1.79
C LEU A 428 -16.95 1.92 2.26
N GLU A 429 -17.03 1.52 3.53
CA GLU A 429 -18.15 0.74 4.04
C GLU A 429 -19.50 1.46 3.92
N GLY A 430 -19.50 2.79 4.08
CA GLY A 430 -20.70 3.62 3.95
C GLY A 430 -21.03 4.09 2.53
N GLU A 431 -20.16 3.84 1.55
CA GLU A 431 -20.32 4.36 0.19
C GLU A 431 -21.44 3.64 -0.58
N ALA A 432 -22.35 4.42 -1.17
CA ALA A 432 -23.46 3.89 -1.96
C ALA A 432 -23.02 3.27 -3.29
N SER A 433 -21.88 3.68 -3.82
CA SER A 433 -21.24 3.12 -5.00
C SER A 433 -19.73 3.15 -4.82
N MET A 434 -19.06 2.11 -5.28
CA MET A 434 -17.59 2.09 -5.19
C MET A 434 -16.97 3.14 -6.12
N PRO A 435 -16.02 3.93 -5.60
CA PRO A 435 -15.29 4.90 -6.41
C PRO A 435 -14.36 4.19 -7.41
N ASP A 436 -14.15 4.81 -8.55
CA ASP A 436 -13.15 4.42 -9.55
C ASP A 436 -11.82 5.19 -9.40
N GLU A 437 -11.83 6.19 -8.52
CA GLU A 437 -10.68 7.04 -8.19
C GLU A 437 -10.66 7.35 -6.69
N TYR A 438 -9.47 7.37 -6.09
CA TYR A 438 -9.23 7.78 -4.72
C TYR A 438 -7.97 8.65 -4.65
N ALA A 439 -8.07 9.83 -4.05
CA ALA A 439 -6.96 10.80 -3.97
C ALA A 439 -6.23 11.04 -5.33
N GLY A 440 -6.98 11.15 -6.43
CA GLY A 440 -6.44 11.36 -7.77
C GLY A 440 -5.78 10.13 -8.42
N CYS A 441 -5.91 8.95 -7.80
CA CYS A 441 -5.40 7.69 -8.33
C CYS A 441 -6.55 6.75 -8.70
N ALA A 442 -6.47 6.13 -9.88
CA ALA A 442 -7.45 5.16 -10.31
C ALA A 442 -7.36 3.89 -9.46
N ILE A 443 -8.51 3.38 -9.01
CA ILE A 443 -8.62 2.19 -8.18
C ILE A 443 -9.68 1.22 -8.69
N MET A 444 -9.65 0.00 -8.17
CA MET A 444 -10.80 -0.90 -8.08
C MET A 444 -11.02 -1.22 -6.60
N ALA A 445 -12.25 -1.07 -6.13
CA ALA A 445 -12.55 -1.28 -4.72
C ALA A 445 -13.39 -2.54 -4.51
N ARG A 446 -13.06 -3.29 -3.45
CA ARG A 446 -13.88 -4.36 -2.88
C ARG A 446 -14.11 -4.06 -1.40
N VAL A 447 -15.33 -4.32 -0.91
CA VAL A 447 -15.70 -4.01 0.47
C VAL A 447 -16.45 -5.19 1.09
N ASP A 448 -15.97 -5.65 2.23
CA ASP A 448 -16.76 -6.48 3.14
C ASP A 448 -17.34 -5.58 4.25
N ALA A 449 -18.64 -5.42 4.26
CA ALA A 449 -19.37 -4.64 5.26
C ALA A 449 -20.20 -5.52 6.20
N GLY A 450 -19.99 -6.83 6.12
CA GLY A 450 -20.85 -7.82 6.74
C GLY A 450 -22.25 -7.83 6.12
N GLY A 451 -22.89 -8.97 6.08
CA GLY A 451 -24.22 -9.09 5.51
C GLY A 451 -24.71 -10.54 5.48
N ASP A 452 -25.98 -10.70 5.12
CA ASP A 452 -26.52 -12.04 4.88
C ASP A 452 -26.13 -12.49 3.46
N VAL A 453 -25.42 -13.60 3.34
CA VAL A 453 -25.03 -14.20 2.06
C VAL A 453 -26.26 -14.78 1.36
N LEU A 454 -26.59 -14.23 0.20
CA LEU A 454 -27.70 -14.70 -0.63
C LEU A 454 -27.25 -15.70 -1.70
N TYR A 455 -26.01 -15.56 -2.15
CA TYR A 455 -25.32 -16.43 -3.07
C TYR A 455 -23.82 -16.39 -2.84
N GLN A 456 -23.19 -17.54 -2.82
CA GLN A 456 -21.73 -17.66 -2.78
C GLN A 456 -21.29 -18.70 -3.81
N ALA A 457 -20.29 -18.40 -4.59
CA ALA A 457 -19.70 -19.34 -5.54
C ALA A 457 -18.98 -20.47 -4.77
N THR A 458 -19.27 -21.69 -5.16
CA THR A 458 -18.62 -22.92 -4.69
C THR A 458 -18.47 -23.89 -5.87
N GLU A 459 -17.81 -25.02 -5.66
CA GLU A 459 -17.67 -26.06 -6.70
C GLU A 459 -19.02 -26.50 -7.30
N ASP A 460 -20.09 -26.46 -6.50
CA ASP A 460 -21.43 -26.94 -6.91
C ASP A 460 -22.42 -25.81 -7.23
N SER A 461 -22.07 -24.55 -6.99
CA SER A 461 -23.01 -23.42 -7.02
C SER A 461 -23.65 -23.20 -8.40
N ALA A 462 -22.91 -23.44 -9.47
CA ALA A 462 -23.42 -23.27 -10.84
C ALA A 462 -24.60 -24.20 -11.17
N ALA A 463 -24.66 -25.39 -10.57
CA ALA A 463 -25.72 -26.38 -10.83
C ALA A 463 -27.11 -25.95 -10.34
N GLY A 464 -27.19 -25.04 -9.37
CA GLY A 464 -28.44 -24.48 -8.83
C GLY A 464 -29.02 -23.31 -9.62
N LEU A 465 -28.31 -22.79 -10.59
CA LEU A 465 -28.68 -21.60 -11.35
C LEU A 465 -29.58 -21.95 -12.54
N GLN A 466 -30.54 -21.06 -12.82
CA GLN A 466 -31.41 -21.19 -13.99
C GLN A 466 -30.90 -20.25 -15.08
N THR A 467 -30.53 -20.81 -16.23
CA THR A 467 -29.95 -20.04 -17.35
C THR A 467 -30.93 -19.92 -18.52
N ASP A 468 -31.01 -18.73 -19.13
CA ASP A 468 -31.65 -18.50 -20.42
C ASP A 468 -30.64 -17.90 -21.40
N ARG A 469 -30.25 -18.63 -22.43
CA ARG A 469 -29.23 -18.23 -23.41
C ARG A 469 -27.88 -17.82 -22.82
N ALA A 470 -27.62 -18.21 -21.59
CA ALA A 470 -26.36 -18.04 -20.91
C ALA A 470 -25.83 -19.40 -20.42
N ALA A 471 -24.57 -19.48 -20.13
CA ALA A 471 -23.94 -20.60 -19.45
C ALA A 471 -23.44 -20.16 -18.06
N ALA A 472 -23.50 -21.07 -17.09
CA ALA A 472 -22.93 -20.89 -15.78
C ALA A 472 -21.99 -22.06 -15.49
N GLU A 473 -20.77 -21.77 -15.10
CA GLU A 473 -19.72 -22.75 -14.83
C GLU A 473 -19.01 -22.40 -13.52
N ALA A 474 -18.89 -23.37 -12.62
CA ALA A 474 -18.07 -23.21 -11.43
C ALA A 474 -16.59 -23.32 -11.84
N VAL A 475 -15.79 -22.35 -11.45
CA VAL A 475 -14.37 -22.29 -11.73
C VAL A 475 -13.63 -21.96 -10.44
N ASN A 476 -12.52 -22.65 -10.20
CA ASN A 476 -11.57 -22.26 -9.18
C ASN A 476 -10.41 -21.60 -9.89
N ALA A 477 -10.34 -20.29 -9.81
CA ALA A 477 -9.38 -19.49 -10.52
C ALA A 477 -8.83 -18.40 -9.59
N CYS A 478 -7.61 -18.03 -9.79
CA CYS A 478 -7.13 -16.71 -9.46
C CYS A 478 -8.12 -15.72 -10.07
N SER A 479 -8.62 -14.71 -9.38
CA SER A 479 -9.66 -13.77 -9.90
C SER A 479 -9.30 -13.06 -11.19
N THR A 480 -8.34 -13.58 -11.84
CA THR A 480 -7.52 -12.91 -12.63
C THR A 480 -7.02 -13.71 -13.68
N LEU A 481 -7.23 -13.28 -14.66
CA LEU A 481 -7.02 -13.87 -15.91
C LEU A 481 -5.79 -13.19 -16.41
N ASP A 482 -4.73 -13.90 -16.27
CA ASP A 482 -3.63 -13.71 -17.15
C ASP A 482 -4.14 -13.97 -18.59
N HIS A 483 -4.74 -12.94 -19.18
CA HIS A 483 -5.23 -13.00 -20.55
C HIS A 483 -4.13 -12.77 -21.58
N THR A 484 -2.90 -12.48 -21.16
CA THR A 484 -1.78 -12.22 -22.08
C THR A 484 -1.01 -13.48 -22.39
N ALA A 485 -0.82 -14.37 -21.45
CA ALA A 485 0.14 -15.44 -21.58
C ALA A 485 -0.47 -16.82 -21.85
N GLY A 486 -1.78 -16.98 -21.83
CA GLY A 486 -2.46 -18.26 -22.15
C GLY A 486 -1.98 -19.51 -21.39
N SER A 487 -0.83 -19.47 -20.77
CA SER A 487 -0.18 -20.61 -20.12
C SER A 487 0.70 -20.24 -18.93
N PHE A 488 0.98 -18.96 -18.68
CA PHE A 488 1.84 -18.58 -17.57
C PHE A 488 1.06 -18.69 -16.27
N ARG A 489 1.43 -19.67 -15.45
CA ARG A 489 0.92 -19.84 -14.09
C ARG A 489 2.04 -19.60 -13.15
N ILE A 490 1.86 -18.71 -12.19
CA ILE A 490 2.76 -18.57 -11.04
C ILE A 490 2.63 -19.85 -10.24
N PRO A 491 3.68 -20.69 -10.13
CA PRO A 491 3.65 -21.84 -9.25
C PRO A 491 3.49 -21.33 -7.80
N GLY A 492 2.37 -21.65 -7.16
CA GLY A 492 2.09 -21.24 -5.80
C GLY A 492 1.37 -19.89 -5.67
N SER A 493 0.74 -19.37 -6.72
CA SER A 493 -0.22 -18.28 -6.57
C SER A 493 -1.28 -18.67 -5.55
N PHE A 494 -1.37 -17.90 -4.46
CA PHE A 494 -2.29 -18.19 -3.36
C PHE A 494 -3.68 -17.60 -3.60
N LEU A 495 -3.83 -16.72 -4.57
CA LEU A 495 -5.06 -16.02 -4.86
C LEU A 495 -6.03 -16.86 -5.73
N HIS A 496 -6.57 -17.90 -5.13
CA HIS A 496 -7.58 -18.74 -5.76
C HIS A 496 -8.95 -18.54 -5.12
N TYR A 497 -9.94 -18.21 -5.95
CA TYR A 497 -11.33 -18.09 -5.54
C TYR A 497 -12.17 -19.19 -6.17
N ASP A 498 -13.20 -19.63 -5.44
CA ASP A 498 -14.35 -20.24 -6.08
C ASP A 498 -15.20 -19.15 -6.71
N LEU A 499 -15.37 -19.21 -8.00
CA LEU A 499 -16.09 -18.23 -8.81
C LEU A 499 -17.14 -18.95 -9.68
N THR A 500 -18.19 -18.26 -10.02
CA THR A 500 -19.11 -18.72 -11.07
C THR A 500 -18.90 -17.86 -12.31
N ARG A 501 -18.33 -18.47 -13.34
CA ARG A 501 -18.26 -17.85 -14.67
C ARG A 501 -19.63 -17.86 -15.29
N LEU A 502 -20.14 -16.68 -15.63
CA LEU A 502 -21.38 -16.48 -16.38
C LEU A 502 -21.03 -15.96 -17.76
N SER A 503 -21.41 -16.70 -18.82
CA SER A 503 -21.05 -16.35 -20.19
C SER A 503 -22.24 -16.44 -21.16
N TRP A 504 -22.22 -15.62 -22.20
CA TRP A 504 -23.31 -15.51 -23.16
C TRP A 504 -22.84 -15.07 -24.55
N ASP A 505 -23.65 -15.39 -25.57
CA ASP A 505 -23.45 -15.03 -26.98
C ASP A 505 -24.67 -14.36 -27.59
N SER A 506 -25.57 -13.80 -26.76
CA SER A 506 -26.75 -13.06 -27.24
C SER A 506 -27.23 -12.05 -26.19
N ALA A 507 -27.55 -10.83 -26.63
CA ALA A 507 -28.11 -9.82 -25.76
C ALA A 507 -29.41 -10.29 -25.07
N GLY A 508 -29.59 -9.90 -23.81
CA GLY A 508 -30.73 -10.29 -22.99
C GLY A 508 -30.69 -11.76 -22.52
N ALA A 509 -29.54 -12.42 -22.67
CA ALA A 509 -29.28 -13.67 -21.95
C ALA A 509 -29.31 -13.42 -20.45
N SER A 510 -29.69 -14.41 -19.64
CA SER A 510 -29.83 -14.19 -18.20
C SER A 510 -29.52 -15.43 -17.38
N VAL A 511 -29.17 -15.17 -16.12
CA VAL A 511 -28.97 -16.18 -15.10
C VAL A 511 -29.82 -15.78 -13.87
N THR A 512 -30.66 -16.71 -13.40
CA THR A 512 -31.51 -16.51 -12.23
C THR A 512 -30.98 -17.34 -11.07
N ILE A 513 -30.82 -16.68 -9.96
CA ILE A 513 -30.31 -17.20 -8.69
C ILE A 513 -31.49 -17.26 -7.72
N PRO A 514 -31.92 -18.46 -7.29
CA PRO A 514 -32.93 -18.60 -6.24
C PRO A 514 -32.35 -18.08 -4.91
N VAL A 515 -33.09 -17.20 -4.23
CA VAL A 515 -32.71 -16.65 -2.93
C VAL A 515 -33.91 -16.67 -1.96
N SER A 516 -33.66 -16.40 -0.69
CA SER A 516 -34.69 -16.10 0.29
C SER A 516 -34.21 -14.91 1.11
N ALA A 517 -34.67 -13.71 0.77
CA ALA A 517 -34.12 -12.49 1.33
C ALA A 517 -35.21 -11.48 1.76
N ASN A 518 -34.89 -10.75 2.81
CA ASN A 518 -35.58 -9.53 3.19
C ASN A 518 -34.67 -8.33 2.93
N LEU A 519 -34.94 -7.60 1.86
CA LEU A 519 -34.17 -6.42 1.47
C LEU A 519 -34.73 -5.09 2.00
N LYS A 520 -35.78 -5.12 2.81
CA LYS A 520 -36.46 -3.90 3.29
C LYS A 520 -35.64 -3.14 4.35
N GLN A 521 -34.78 -3.85 5.08
CA GLN A 521 -33.97 -3.29 6.15
C GLN A 521 -32.48 -3.29 5.78
N THR A 522 -32.15 -3.57 4.55
CA THR A 522 -30.78 -3.57 4.03
C THR A 522 -30.44 -2.22 3.45
N SER A 523 -29.19 -1.78 3.66
CA SER A 523 -28.63 -0.60 3.03
C SER A 523 -28.33 -0.85 1.56
N TYR A 524 -27.80 -2.05 1.24
CA TYR A 524 -27.41 -2.40 -0.12
C TYR A 524 -27.66 -3.87 -0.46
N LEU A 525 -28.08 -4.14 -1.71
CA LEU A 525 -27.84 -5.42 -2.37
C LEU A 525 -26.45 -5.34 -3.03
N GLN A 526 -25.49 -6.09 -2.50
CA GLN A 526 -24.10 -6.05 -2.90
C GLN A 526 -23.73 -7.28 -3.75
N LEU A 527 -22.99 -7.06 -4.82
CA LEU A 527 -22.42 -8.11 -5.67
C LEU A 527 -20.91 -7.93 -5.75
N ASP A 528 -20.16 -8.99 -5.47
CA ASP A 528 -18.73 -9.05 -5.71
C ASP A 528 -18.48 -9.83 -6.99
N LEU A 529 -17.96 -9.16 -7.99
CA LEU A 529 -17.76 -9.70 -9.32
C LEU A 529 -16.60 -9.04 -10.06
N ALA A 530 -16.20 -9.65 -11.16
CA ALA A 530 -15.26 -9.05 -12.10
C ALA A 530 -15.68 -9.35 -13.53
N GLN A 531 -15.39 -8.45 -14.45
CA GLN A 531 -15.41 -8.79 -15.87
C GLN A 531 -14.31 -9.82 -16.16
N ASP A 532 -14.65 -10.89 -16.86
CA ASP A 532 -13.68 -11.89 -17.32
C ASP A 532 -12.87 -11.32 -18.51
N SER A 533 -11.90 -10.45 -18.21
CA SER A 533 -11.13 -9.75 -19.26
C SER A 533 -10.28 -10.68 -20.11
N GLY A 534 -9.99 -11.91 -19.65
CA GLY A 534 -9.31 -12.95 -20.43
C GLY A 534 -10.20 -13.65 -21.47
N ASP A 535 -11.51 -13.49 -21.37
CA ASP A 535 -12.42 -14.09 -22.35
C ASP A 535 -12.48 -13.26 -23.65
N ALA A 536 -12.34 -13.93 -24.78
CA ALA A 536 -12.34 -13.28 -26.08
C ALA A 536 -13.65 -12.49 -26.37
N ARG A 537 -14.76 -12.87 -25.74
CA ARG A 537 -16.05 -12.17 -25.82
C ARG A 537 -16.03 -10.77 -25.25
N ASN A 538 -15.12 -10.51 -24.30
CA ASN A 538 -15.00 -9.23 -23.62
C ASN A 538 -13.94 -8.29 -24.20
N ARG A 539 -13.18 -8.76 -25.20
CA ARG A 539 -11.98 -8.04 -25.65
C ARG A 539 -12.26 -6.59 -26.02
N GLN A 540 -11.65 -5.65 -25.28
CA GLN A 540 -11.79 -4.20 -25.44
C GLN A 540 -13.24 -3.70 -25.32
N GLN A 541 -14.06 -4.37 -24.51
CA GLN A 541 -15.45 -4.00 -24.32
C GLN A 541 -15.83 -4.09 -22.85
N ASP A 542 -16.33 -2.99 -22.29
CA ASP A 542 -16.93 -2.97 -20.96
C ASP A 542 -18.28 -3.71 -20.99
N GLN A 543 -18.57 -4.40 -19.90
CA GLN A 543 -19.84 -5.07 -19.73
C GLN A 543 -20.85 -4.19 -19.00
N SER A 544 -22.11 -4.50 -19.16
CA SER A 544 -23.23 -3.98 -18.38
C SER A 544 -24.26 -5.07 -18.14
N LEU A 545 -24.99 -4.96 -17.07
CA LEU A 545 -26.02 -5.91 -16.71
C LEU A 545 -27.20 -5.25 -16.03
N THR A 546 -28.35 -5.92 -16.09
CA THR A 546 -29.56 -5.52 -15.36
C THR A 546 -29.82 -6.52 -14.25
N VAL A 547 -29.84 -6.06 -13.01
CA VAL A 547 -30.20 -6.86 -11.83
C VAL A 547 -31.72 -6.75 -11.61
N THR A 548 -32.41 -7.88 -11.60
CA THR A 548 -33.86 -7.95 -11.37
C THR A 548 -34.12 -8.78 -10.11
N VAL A 549 -34.87 -8.24 -9.17
CA VAL A 549 -35.40 -8.98 -8.03
C VAL A 549 -36.85 -9.38 -8.26
N GLN A 550 -37.24 -10.56 -7.78
CA GLN A 550 -38.62 -11.04 -7.84
C GLN A 550 -39.11 -11.41 -6.45
N ASP A 551 -40.31 -10.96 -6.09
CA ASP A 551 -40.95 -11.31 -4.83
C ASP A 551 -41.77 -12.61 -4.89
N ALA A 552 -42.28 -13.06 -3.73
CA ALA A 552 -43.11 -14.27 -3.61
C ALA A 552 -44.44 -14.20 -4.39
N ALA A 553 -44.93 -13.00 -4.72
CA ALA A 553 -46.10 -12.80 -5.58
C ALA A 553 -45.77 -12.79 -7.06
N GLY A 554 -44.50 -12.95 -7.44
CA GLY A 554 -44.01 -12.93 -8.83
C GLY A 554 -43.85 -11.54 -9.42
N ARG A 555 -43.96 -10.46 -8.62
CA ARG A 555 -43.70 -9.09 -9.08
C ARG A 555 -42.19 -8.89 -9.26
N LYS A 556 -41.80 -8.11 -10.26
CA LYS A 556 -40.40 -7.88 -10.61
C LYS A 556 -40.06 -6.40 -10.63
N ALA A 557 -38.87 -6.07 -10.17
CA ALA A 557 -38.27 -4.75 -10.34
C ALA A 557 -36.81 -4.88 -10.75
N SER A 558 -36.28 -3.92 -11.49
CA SER A 558 -34.96 -4.03 -12.09
C SER A 558 -34.16 -2.74 -11.93
N VAL A 559 -32.84 -2.87 -11.72
CA VAL A 559 -31.86 -1.80 -11.68
C VAL A 559 -30.74 -2.15 -12.65
N GLN A 560 -30.31 -1.18 -13.45
CA GLN A 560 -29.21 -1.35 -14.41
C GLN A 560 -27.87 -0.99 -13.79
N VAL A 561 -26.89 -1.88 -13.92
CA VAL A 561 -25.46 -1.63 -13.70
C VAL A 561 -24.84 -1.28 -15.05
N LYS A 562 -24.39 -0.04 -15.17
CA LYS A 562 -23.95 0.51 -16.47
C LYS A 562 -22.53 0.05 -16.84
N ALA A 563 -22.24 0.08 -18.14
CA ALA A 563 -20.88 0.03 -18.62
C ALA A 563 -20.06 1.19 -18.02
N GLY A 564 -18.79 0.93 -17.69
CA GLY A 564 -17.94 1.88 -16.96
C GLY A 564 -18.03 1.75 -15.43
N THR A 565 -18.93 0.87 -14.89
CA THR A 565 -18.81 0.45 -13.48
C THR A 565 -17.48 -0.28 -13.30
N PRO A 566 -16.64 0.10 -12.32
CA PRO A 566 -15.26 -0.41 -12.21
C PRO A 566 -15.12 -1.93 -12.35
N ALA A 567 -15.95 -2.69 -11.64
CA ALA A 567 -15.97 -4.16 -11.71
C ALA A 567 -16.36 -4.75 -13.07
N LEU A 568 -16.94 -3.96 -13.97
CA LEU A 568 -17.39 -4.36 -15.30
C LEU A 568 -16.57 -3.74 -16.45
N THR A 569 -15.47 -3.05 -16.12
CA THR A 569 -14.54 -2.49 -17.11
C THR A 569 -13.54 -3.53 -17.58
N TRP A 570 -13.28 -3.53 -18.89
CA TRP A 570 -12.25 -4.38 -19.46
C TRP A 570 -10.85 -3.95 -18.99
N GLN A 571 -10.05 -4.90 -18.55
CA GLN A 571 -8.68 -4.67 -18.09
C GLN A 571 -7.72 -5.33 -19.08
N GLU A 572 -6.77 -4.55 -19.59
CA GLU A 572 -5.64 -5.10 -20.32
C GLU A 572 -4.64 -5.69 -19.33
N GLY A 573 -4.26 -6.95 -19.50
CA GLY A 573 -3.26 -7.59 -18.67
C GLY A 573 -1.89 -7.49 -19.30
N GLU A 574 -0.90 -7.40 -18.49
CA GLU A 574 0.50 -7.46 -18.86
C GLU A 574 1.22 -8.50 -18.01
N VAL A 575 2.15 -9.22 -18.61
CA VAL A 575 3.03 -10.16 -17.93
C VAL A 575 4.45 -9.91 -18.41
N GLU A 576 5.35 -9.72 -17.47
CA GLU A 576 6.77 -9.61 -17.77
C GLU A 576 7.56 -10.72 -17.08
N THR A 577 8.54 -11.25 -17.79
CA THR A 577 9.37 -12.35 -17.31
C THR A 577 10.85 -12.04 -17.52
N ILE A 578 11.68 -12.56 -16.63
CA ILE A 578 13.14 -12.54 -16.77
C ILE A 578 13.59 -13.88 -17.36
N PRO A 579 14.27 -13.89 -18.52
CA PRO A 579 14.83 -15.11 -19.08
C PRO A 579 15.90 -15.72 -18.15
N VAL A 580 15.74 -16.99 -17.82
CA VAL A 580 16.73 -17.74 -17.04
C VAL A 580 17.29 -18.89 -17.89
N ALA A 581 18.59 -18.85 -18.16
CA ALA A 581 19.26 -19.83 -19.02
C ALA A 581 19.05 -21.27 -18.52
N GLY A 582 18.37 -22.09 -19.33
CA GLY A 582 18.13 -23.51 -19.06
C GLY A 582 17.03 -23.81 -18.04
N GLN A 583 16.21 -22.81 -17.70
CA GLN A 583 15.03 -22.93 -16.85
C GLN A 583 13.84 -22.22 -17.51
N GLU A 584 12.66 -22.33 -16.91
CA GLU A 584 11.53 -21.48 -17.26
C GLU A 584 11.85 -20.02 -16.87
N ASP A 585 11.33 -19.06 -17.64
CA ASP A 585 11.48 -17.66 -17.35
C ASP A 585 10.85 -17.33 -15.99
N LEU A 586 11.54 -16.51 -15.19
CA LEU A 586 10.99 -16.04 -13.93
C LEU A 586 9.96 -14.93 -14.18
N LEU A 587 8.82 -15.04 -13.53
CA LEU A 587 7.85 -13.95 -13.51
C LEU A 587 8.43 -12.74 -12.77
N GLN A 588 8.35 -11.57 -13.39
CA GLN A 588 8.64 -10.30 -12.72
C GLN A 588 7.38 -9.70 -12.11
N TYR A 589 6.34 -9.56 -12.91
CA TYR A 589 5.01 -9.13 -12.46
C TYR A 589 3.94 -9.68 -13.40
N SER A 590 2.70 -9.68 -12.92
CA SER A 590 1.53 -9.87 -13.75
C SER A 590 0.40 -8.96 -13.28
N THR A 591 -0.35 -8.43 -14.23
CA THR A 591 -1.57 -7.70 -13.93
C THR A 591 -2.77 -8.64 -13.94
N PHE A 592 -3.72 -8.33 -13.10
CA PHE A 592 -4.89 -9.15 -12.90
C PHE A 592 -6.16 -8.32 -13.03
N THR A 593 -7.28 -8.98 -13.33
CA THR A 593 -8.61 -8.38 -13.20
C THR A 593 -9.09 -8.61 -11.77
N PRO A 594 -9.05 -7.61 -10.89
CA PRO A 594 -9.50 -7.79 -9.50
C PRO A 594 -11.01 -7.94 -9.43
N LEU A 595 -11.49 -8.60 -8.37
CA LEU A 595 -12.88 -8.50 -7.98
C LEU A 595 -13.18 -7.08 -7.52
N GLY A 596 -14.36 -6.58 -7.87
CA GLY A 596 -14.86 -5.30 -7.40
C GLY A 596 -16.28 -5.44 -6.86
N THR A 597 -16.63 -4.58 -5.91
CA THR A 597 -17.96 -4.52 -5.33
C THR A 597 -18.88 -3.62 -6.15
N VAL A 598 -20.10 -4.11 -6.40
CA VAL A 598 -21.21 -3.36 -6.97
C VAL A 598 -22.33 -3.29 -5.95
N ARG A 599 -22.77 -2.10 -5.59
CA ARG A 599 -23.89 -1.86 -4.66
C ARG A 599 -25.10 -1.32 -5.37
N LEU A 600 -26.25 -1.81 -4.97
CA LEU A 600 -27.56 -1.38 -5.46
C LEU A 600 -28.43 -0.99 -4.27
N ASP A 601 -29.02 0.19 -4.34
CA ASP A 601 -29.99 0.65 -3.37
C ASP A 601 -31.27 -0.19 -3.46
N PRO A 602 -31.71 -0.88 -2.39
CA PRO A 602 -32.95 -1.66 -2.40
C PRO A 602 -34.19 -0.82 -2.73
N ASP A 603 -34.22 0.46 -2.38
CA ASP A 603 -35.34 1.37 -2.68
C ASP A 603 -35.50 1.63 -4.18
N ALA A 604 -34.46 1.40 -4.99
CA ALA A 604 -34.56 1.48 -6.44
C ALA A 604 -35.42 0.36 -7.07
N PHE A 605 -35.66 -0.74 -6.34
CA PHE A 605 -36.51 -1.85 -6.79
C PHE A 605 -37.98 -1.58 -6.46
N SER A 606 -38.58 -0.62 -7.13
CA SER A 606 -39.96 -0.18 -6.87
C SER A 606 -41.01 -1.20 -7.34
N GLY A 607 -42.09 -1.35 -6.58
CA GLY A 607 -43.25 -2.17 -6.97
C GLY A 607 -43.18 -3.66 -6.60
N VAL A 608 -42.14 -4.09 -5.89
CA VAL A 608 -41.98 -5.43 -5.33
C VAL A 608 -42.10 -5.40 -3.80
N ASP A 609 -42.35 -6.54 -3.20
CA ASP A 609 -42.31 -6.72 -1.75
C ASP A 609 -40.89 -7.11 -1.33
N LEU A 610 -40.13 -6.13 -0.86
CA LEU A 610 -38.75 -6.31 -0.44
C LEU A 610 -38.59 -7.25 0.78
N GLU A 611 -39.64 -7.51 1.54
CA GLU A 611 -39.61 -8.47 2.67
C GLU A 611 -39.56 -9.93 2.19
N GLN A 612 -39.93 -10.21 0.94
CA GLN A 612 -40.14 -11.58 0.45
C GLN A 612 -39.49 -11.80 -0.93
N ILE A 613 -38.26 -11.46 -1.08
CA ILE A 613 -37.50 -11.67 -2.33
C ILE A 613 -37.16 -13.17 -2.45
N THR A 614 -37.49 -13.74 -3.62
CA THR A 614 -37.31 -15.18 -3.90
C THR A 614 -36.29 -15.45 -5.01
N GLN A 615 -35.95 -14.45 -5.80
CA GLN A 615 -35.00 -14.60 -6.92
C GLN A 615 -34.24 -13.29 -7.15
N VAL A 616 -32.96 -13.43 -7.54
CA VAL A 616 -32.15 -12.39 -8.19
C VAL A 616 -31.81 -12.88 -9.59
N THR A 617 -32.09 -12.07 -10.61
CA THR A 617 -31.76 -12.39 -12.02
C THR A 617 -30.77 -11.37 -12.55
N LEU A 618 -29.66 -11.84 -13.09
CA LEU A 618 -28.69 -11.04 -13.83
C LEU A 618 -28.99 -11.19 -15.32
N SER A 619 -29.33 -10.10 -16.00
CA SER A 619 -29.58 -10.07 -17.44
C SER A 619 -28.48 -9.25 -18.13
N PHE A 620 -27.90 -9.79 -19.17
CA PHE A 620 -26.73 -9.23 -19.83
C PHE A 620 -27.13 -8.41 -21.04
N ASP A 621 -26.73 -7.13 -21.04
CA ASP A 621 -27.19 -6.16 -22.05
C ASP A 621 -26.39 -6.23 -23.35
N GLN A 622 -25.11 -6.63 -23.26
CA GLN A 622 -24.22 -6.75 -24.41
C GLN A 622 -24.51 -8.03 -25.22
N PRO A 623 -24.23 -8.03 -26.56
CA PRO A 623 -24.49 -9.20 -27.41
C PRO A 623 -23.64 -10.43 -27.05
N SER A 624 -22.51 -10.26 -26.39
CA SER A 624 -21.69 -11.35 -25.87
C SER A 624 -20.87 -10.87 -24.69
N GLY A 625 -20.46 -11.78 -23.82
CA GLY A 625 -19.59 -11.46 -22.70
C GLY A 625 -19.38 -12.62 -21.74
N SER A 626 -18.58 -12.35 -20.73
CA SER A 626 -18.30 -13.23 -19.61
C SER A 626 -18.01 -12.41 -18.37
N ILE A 627 -18.58 -12.78 -17.23
CA ILE A 627 -18.25 -12.21 -15.92
C ILE A 627 -17.97 -13.33 -14.92
N MET A 628 -17.18 -13.01 -13.90
CA MET A 628 -16.90 -13.85 -12.76
C MET A 628 -17.70 -13.33 -11.58
N LEU A 629 -18.63 -14.11 -11.04
CA LEU A 629 -19.41 -13.79 -9.86
C LEU A 629 -18.84 -14.55 -8.66
N ARG A 630 -18.48 -13.82 -7.62
CA ARG A 630 -18.02 -14.38 -6.34
C ARG A 630 -19.19 -14.56 -5.39
N GLU A 631 -19.93 -13.47 -5.14
CA GLU A 631 -20.92 -13.43 -4.08
C GLU A 631 -22.02 -12.42 -4.36
N ILE A 632 -23.20 -12.65 -3.73
CA ILE A 632 -24.29 -11.67 -3.58
C ILE A 632 -24.68 -11.64 -2.12
N GLN A 633 -24.70 -10.45 -1.53
CA GLN A 633 -25.03 -10.22 -0.12
C GLN A 633 -26.14 -9.17 0.04
N SER A 634 -26.85 -9.23 1.15
CA SER A 634 -27.67 -8.12 1.65
C SER A 634 -26.97 -7.47 2.84
N VAL A 635 -26.45 -6.25 2.62
CA VAL A 635 -25.68 -5.49 3.62
C VAL A 635 -26.63 -4.60 4.43
N GLN A 636 -26.50 -4.62 5.77
CA GLN A 636 -27.37 -3.85 6.68
C GLN A 636 -26.89 -2.42 6.93
#